data_aaf4f86f93fc93c4f2c1b8102d3bcd7e
#
_entry.id   aaf4f86f93fc93c4f2c1b8102d3bcd7e
#
_cell.length_a   1.000
_cell.length_b   1.000
_cell.length_c   1.000
_cell.angle_alpha   90.00
_cell.angle_beta   90.00
_cell.angle_gamma   90.00
#
_symmetry.space_group_name_H-M   'P 1'
#
loop_
_entity.id
_entity.type
_entity.pdbx_description
1 polymer ?
#
loop_
_entity_poly.entity_id
_entity_poly.type
_entity_poly.pdbx_seq_one_letter_code
_entity_poly.pdbx_strand_id
1 'polypeptide(L)'
;MPRRRRQQRLERVLGTPALFATAYGNVGSSIYYALGLVAGIALGLTPLVFVISGVIFAATAATYAEGTVRFPEAGGSSSFARHGFDELVSFIAAWAQMLNYVITIAISAFFVPHYLSIFWEPLRTNPWDIVGGAIVITLLVLLNIVGIREAANLNIFLAVVDFATQLLLVLVGFALIFSPHTVFSANLHWGVAPTWSSFFLAIPIAMIAYTGIETVSNLAEEARDPPRDIPRSISWVAGAVFAIYFTLPLIALSALPVHRVDGGYATLLGEQPTSGGGGGFANDPVLGVVEHLGLHGTVLSFAKIYVGILAATILFIATNAGVIGASRITYAMAGYRQIPEVFRRLHPRFKTPWLSLLVFGGIISIAVLLPGRTTFLGNMYAFGAMLSFTIAHASIIALRVKRRDREMRFRARPNLRIGGVDWPLFAIFGGLGTAAAWLVVVVQKADARLVGLGWLILGLILYTTYRRYVVHAGLRETVRAPILIGPAIALEYRSILVPVRPGRESEEAIDFACRLAAERSSSIAAVSVVVVPLELPLDADLPEAEAAANEALDSAVAIGELYGVEVVGRLLRARRPGRAIVREAERRQTEIIVIGAPRADRPQRAIFSETVDFILKNAPSRVMVVAGKKAVAA
;
A
#
# COMPACT_ATOMS: atom_id res chain seq x y z
N MET A 1 21.64 8.53 22.86
CA MET A 1 20.35 7.97 23.31
C MET A 1 19.80 7.06 22.22
N PRO A 2 19.69 5.74 22.40
CA PRO A 2 19.03 4.87 21.41
C PRO A 2 17.53 5.04 21.55
N ARG A 3 16.91 5.59 20.49
CA ARG A 3 15.46 5.71 20.37
C ARG A 3 14.83 4.31 20.49
N ARG A 4 13.94 4.12 21.47
CA ARG A 4 13.06 2.96 21.59
C ARG A 4 12.42 2.66 20.23
N ARG A 5 12.73 1.51 19.63
CA ARG A 5 11.97 0.95 18.51
C ARG A 5 10.61 0.51 19.06
N ARG A 6 9.61 1.41 19.03
CA ARG A 6 8.21 1.01 18.98
C ARG A 6 8.09 0.01 17.82
N GLN A 7 7.40 -1.10 18.00
CA GLN A 7 6.82 -1.83 16.88
C GLN A 7 6.11 -0.77 16.03
N GLN A 8 6.66 -0.48 14.86
CA GLN A 8 6.05 0.49 13.95
C GLN A 8 4.80 -0.17 13.36
N ARG A 9 3.68 -0.07 14.08
CA ARG A 9 2.40 -0.01 13.38
C ARG A 9 2.46 1.25 12.54
N LEU A 10 2.18 1.13 11.24
CA LEU A 10 2.01 2.28 10.37
C LEU A 10 1.06 3.26 11.06
N GLU A 11 1.47 4.52 11.20
CA GLU A 11 0.61 5.53 11.83
C GLU A 11 -0.59 5.74 10.91
N ARG A 12 -1.78 5.65 11.46
CA ARG A 12 -3.04 5.90 10.74
C ARG A 12 -3.24 7.40 10.58
N VAL A 13 -2.70 7.94 9.50
CA VAL A 13 -2.64 9.39 9.26
C VAL A 13 -3.50 9.84 8.08
N LEU A 14 -3.89 8.92 7.17
CA LEU A 14 -4.59 9.26 5.94
C LEU A 14 -6.11 9.30 6.16
N GLY A 15 -6.70 10.47 5.96
CA GLY A 15 -8.15 10.66 5.89
C GLY A 15 -8.67 10.55 4.45
N THR A 16 -9.99 10.64 4.26
CA THR A 16 -10.67 10.56 2.95
C THR A 16 -10.04 11.45 1.86
N PRO A 17 -9.72 12.77 2.08
CA PRO A 17 -9.15 13.60 1.03
C PRO A 17 -7.76 13.15 0.56
N ALA A 18 -6.92 12.68 1.49
CA ALA A 18 -5.58 12.20 1.15
C ALA A 18 -5.63 10.89 0.36
N LEU A 19 -6.49 9.94 0.76
CA LEU A 19 -6.73 8.70 0.03
C LEU A 19 -7.32 8.97 -1.35
N PHE A 20 -8.28 9.91 -1.46
CA PHE A 20 -8.85 10.35 -2.74
C PHE A 20 -7.76 10.88 -3.67
N ALA A 21 -6.97 11.86 -3.21
CA ALA A 21 -5.97 12.50 -4.05
C ALA A 21 -4.89 11.52 -4.55
N THR A 22 -4.43 10.62 -3.68
CA THR A 22 -3.44 9.59 -4.06
C THR A 22 -4.01 8.61 -5.09
N ALA A 23 -5.25 8.15 -4.89
CA ALA A 23 -5.90 7.24 -5.83
C ALA A 23 -6.28 7.94 -7.14
N TYR A 24 -6.79 9.17 -7.08
CA TYR A 24 -7.13 9.95 -8.26
C TYR A 24 -5.88 10.25 -9.10
N GLY A 25 -4.76 10.63 -8.48
CA GLY A 25 -3.50 10.85 -9.19
C GLY A 25 -3.03 9.63 -10.00
N ASN A 26 -3.34 8.42 -9.52
CA ASN A 26 -3.02 7.19 -10.26
C ASN A 26 -4.10 6.85 -11.32
N VAL A 27 -5.39 6.91 -10.99
CA VAL A 27 -6.48 6.61 -11.94
C VAL A 27 -6.63 7.74 -12.97
N GLY A 28 -6.69 8.99 -12.53
CA GLY A 28 -6.95 10.17 -13.39
C GLY A 28 -5.88 10.43 -14.45
N SER A 29 -4.63 10.06 -14.16
CA SER A 29 -3.53 10.16 -15.12
C SER A 29 -3.69 9.26 -16.34
N SER A 30 -4.49 8.20 -16.23
CA SER A 30 -4.62 7.21 -17.29
C SER A 30 -5.34 7.74 -18.55
N ILE A 31 -6.12 8.80 -18.45
CA ILE A 31 -6.78 9.42 -19.63
C ILE A 31 -5.77 9.98 -20.64
N TYR A 32 -4.59 10.40 -20.17
CA TYR A 32 -3.54 10.97 -21.00
C TYR A 32 -2.96 10.00 -22.03
N TYR A 33 -3.16 8.68 -21.84
CA TYR A 33 -2.78 7.67 -22.82
C TYR A 33 -3.95 6.81 -23.29
N ALA A 34 -4.92 6.52 -22.43
CA ALA A 34 -6.01 5.61 -22.75
C ALA A 34 -6.96 6.21 -23.82
N LEU A 35 -7.14 7.53 -23.82
CA LEU A 35 -8.01 8.18 -24.80
C LEU A 35 -7.53 7.90 -26.23
N GLY A 36 -6.24 8.04 -26.52
CA GLY A 36 -5.67 7.75 -27.85
C GLY A 36 -5.78 6.28 -28.22
N LEU A 37 -5.41 5.38 -27.28
CA LEU A 37 -5.51 3.94 -27.50
C LEU A 37 -6.93 3.47 -27.80
N VAL A 38 -7.92 3.98 -27.07
CA VAL A 38 -9.33 3.62 -27.25
C VAL A 38 -9.88 4.24 -28.52
N ALA A 39 -9.57 5.51 -28.80
CA ALA A 39 -10.05 6.21 -30.01
C ALA A 39 -9.55 5.55 -31.30
N GLY A 40 -8.32 5.04 -31.31
CA GLY A 40 -7.77 4.28 -32.44
C GLY A 40 -8.48 2.95 -32.72
N ILE A 41 -9.18 2.38 -31.73
CA ILE A 41 -9.88 1.10 -31.87
C ILE A 41 -11.41 1.31 -31.98
N ALA A 42 -11.97 2.17 -31.11
CA ALA A 42 -13.41 2.39 -30.99
C ALA A 42 -13.94 3.48 -31.91
N LEU A 43 -13.06 4.32 -32.48
CA LEU A 43 -13.44 5.42 -33.37
C LEU A 43 -14.59 6.25 -32.79
N GLY A 44 -15.68 6.44 -33.51
CA GLY A 44 -16.87 7.20 -33.10
C GLY A 44 -17.58 6.63 -31.86
N LEU A 45 -17.39 5.35 -31.52
CA LEU A 45 -17.97 4.72 -30.36
C LEU A 45 -17.13 4.87 -29.08
N THR A 46 -16.03 5.62 -29.13
CA THR A 46 -15.15 5.87 -27.97
C THR A 46 -15.91 6.32 -26.70
N PRO A 47 -16.84 7.30 -26.73
CA PRO A 47 -17.58 7.70 -25.54
C PRO A 47 -18.42 6.56 -24.96
N LEU A 48 -19.09 5.77 -25.82
CA LEU A 48 -19.88 4.63 -25.39
C LEU A 48 -19.04 3.54 -24.72
N VAL A 49 -17.86 3.27 -25.26
CA VAL A 49 -16.90 2.31 -24.71
C VAL A 49 -16.42 2.75 -23.33
N PHE A 50 -16.13 4.05 -23.14
CA PHE A 50 -15.77 4.58 -21.81
C PHE A 50 -16.93 4.48 -20.82
N VAL A 51 -18.18 4.69 -21.24
CA VAL A 51 -19.37 4.50 -20.38
C VAL A 51 -19.49 3.05 -19.93
N ILE A 52 -19.44 2.08 -20.86
CA ILE A 52 -19.54 0.66 -20.55
C ILE A 52 -18.40 0.25 -19.56
N SER A 53 -17.18 0.65 -19.86
CA SER A 53 -16.02 0.38 -19.01
C SER A 53 -16.15 1.05 -17.64
N GLY A 54 -16.69 2.26 -17.57
CA GLY A 54 -16.97 2.98 -16.34
C GLY A 54 -18.01 2.31 -15.45
N VAL A 55 -19.05 1.70 -16.06
CA VAL A 55 -20.06 0.92 -15.30
C VAL A 55 -19.44 -0.35 -14.72
N ILE A 56 -18.59 -1.06 -15.48
CA ILE A 56 -17.83 -2.22 -14.96
C ILE A 56 -16.87 -1.78 -13.86
N PHE A 57 -16.22 -0.64 -14.04
CA PHE A 57 -15.34 -0.06 -13.03
C PHE A 57 -16.07 0.31 -11.74
N ALA A 58 -17.28 0.88 -11.81
CA ALA A 58 -18.07 1.19 -10.62
C ALA A 58 -18.36 -0.07 -9.78
N ALA A 59 -18.62 -1.20 -10.45
CA ALA A 59 -18.75 -2.50 -9.79
C ALA A 59 -17.43 -2.98 -9.17
N THR A 60 -16.30 -2.74 -9.85
CA THR A 60 -14.95 -3.04 -9.35
C THR A 60 -14.62 -2.16 -8.13
N ALA A 61 -14.92 -0.88 -8.20
CA ALA A 61 -14.75 0.06 -7.08
C ALA A 61 -15.54 -0.39 -5.83
N ALA A 62 -16.79 -0.83 -6.01
CA ALA A 62 -17.61 -1.40 -4.92
C ALA A 62 -16.98 -2.67 -4.32
N THR A 63 -16.40 -3.53 -5.16
CA THR A 63 -15.68 -4.74 -4.75
C THR A 63 -14.45 -4.42 -3.91
N TYR A 64 -13.63 -3.48 -4.36
CA TYR A 64 -12.44 -3.03 -3.62
C TYR A 64 -12.81 -2.30 -2.33
N ALA A 65 -13.88 -1.48 -2.32
CA ALA A 65 -14.36 -0.84 -1.11
C ALA A 65 -14.74 -1.84 -0.03
N GLU A 66 -15.51 -2.88 -0.38
CA GLU A 66 -15.90 -3.92 0.58
C GLU A 66 -14.74 -4.80 1.00
N GLY A 67 -13.93 -5.26 0.05
CA GLY A 67 -12.78 -6.13 0.31
C GLY A 67 -11.75 -5.47 1.21
N THR A 68 -11.43 -4.21 0.95
CA THR A 68 -10.43 -3.45 1.70
C THR A 68 -10.89 -3.10 3.11
N VAL A 69 -12.18 -2.77 3.32
CA VAL A 69 -12.74 -2.58 4.67
C VAL A 69 -12.73 -3.88 5.46
N ARG A 70 -12.97 -5.01 4.78
CA ARG A 70 -13.00 -6.33 5.42
C ARG A 70 -11.62 -6.82 5.79
N PHE A 71 -10.62 -6.53 4.97
CA PHE A 71 -9.22 -6.89 5.14
C PHE A 71 -8.33 -5.67 4.87
N PRO A 72 -8.15 -4.79 5.88
CA PRO A 72 -7.35 -3.59 5.74
C PRO A 72 -5.85 -3.92 5.82
N GLU A 73 -5.37 -4.70 4.85
CA GLU A 73 -3.97 -5.10 4.66
C GLU A 73 -3.54 -4.83 3.23
N ALA A 74 -2.25 -4.57 3.02
CA ALA A 74 -1.70 -4.39 1.69
C ALA A 74 -1.83 -5.68 0.86
N GLY A 75 -2.15 -5.53 -0.43
CA GLY A 75 -2.26 -6.66 -1.36
C GLY A 75 -3.53 -6.69 -2.21
N GLY A 76 -4.57 -5.92 -1.86
CA GLY A 76 -5.79 -5.79 -2.66
C GLY A 76 -6.40 -7.13 -3.03
N SER A 77 -6.52 -7.41 -4.35
CA SER A 77 -7.11 -8.66 -4.88
C SER A 77 -6.45 -9.93 -4.32
N SER A 78 -5.14 -9.91 -4.06
CA SER A 78 -4.41 -11.06 -3.51
C SER A 78 -4.80 -11.36 -2.06
N SER A 79 -5.01 -10.32 -1.25
CA SER A 79 -5.52 -10.47 0.10
C SER A 79 -6.95 -11.04 0.09
N PHE A 80 -7.83 -10.49 -0.76
CA PHE A 80 -9.20 -10.99 -0.88
C PHE A 80 -9.23 -12.46 -1.31
N ALA A 81 -8.37 -12.84 -2.26
CA ALA A 81 -8.25 -14.20 -2.77
C ALA A 81 -7.76 -15.19 -1.70
N ARG A 82 -6.80 -14.80 -0.88
CA ARG A 82 -6.30 -15.61 0.25
C ARG A 82 -7.41 -15.95 1.22
N HIS A 83 -8.22 -14.97 1.57
CA HIS A 83 -9.31 -15.15 2.53
C HIS A 83 -10.57 -15.76 1.91
N GLY A 84 -10.81 -15.57 0.61
CA GLY A 84 -11.94 -16.12 -0.13
C GLY A 84 -11.73 -17.55 -0.62
N PHE A 85 -10.52 -17.86 -1.04
CA PHE A 85 -10.12 -19.16 -1.61
C PHE A 85 -8.96 -19.78 -0.82
N ASP A 86 -7.75 -19.61 -1.31
CA ASP A 86 -6.52 -20.19 -0.77
C ASP A 86 -5.26 -19.41 -1.24
N GLU A 87 -4.08 -19.90 -0.85
CA GLU A 87 -2.81 -19.24 -1.16
C GLU A 87 -2.43 -19.31 -2.64
N LEU A 88 -2.83 -20.37 -3.37
CA LEU A 88 -2.57 -20.48 -4.82
C LEU A 88 -3.34 -19.42 -5.60
N VAL A 89 -4.63 -19.24 -5.31
CA VAL A 89 -5.44 -18.19 -5.96
C VAL A 89 -4.94 -16.80 -5.57
N SER A 90 -4.51 -16.63 -4.31
CA SER A 90 -3.85 -15.41 -3.86
C SER A 90 -2.58 -15.10 -4.66
N PHE A 91 -1.75 -16.11 -4.92
CA PHE A 91 -0.55 -15.95 -5.74
C PHE A 91 -0.89 -15.52 -7.17
N ILE A 92 -1.87 -16.18 -7.82
CA ILE A 92 -2.29 -15.83 -9.19
C ILE A 92 -2.77 -14.38 -9.25
N ALA A 93 -3.59 -13.95 -8.27
CA ALA A 93 -4.05 -12.56 -8.17
C ALA A 93 -2.88 -11.58 -7.99
N ALA A 94 -1.93 -11.89 -7.08
CA ALA A 94 -0.74 -11.08 -6.84
C ALA A 94 0.16 -10.98 -8.07
N TRP A 95 0.34 -12.09 -8.79
CA TRP A 95 1.20 -12.14 -9.98
C TRP A 95 0.60 -11.42 -11.18
N ALA A 96 -0.73 -11.49 -11.35
CA ALA A 96 -1.47 -10.69 -12.32
C ALA A 96 -1.41 -9.19 -11.98
N GLN A 97 -1.54 -8.82 -10.70
CA GLN A 97 -1.41 -7.45 -10.24
C GLN A 97 0.03 -6.94 -10.34
N MET A 98 1.04 -7.79 -10.20
CA MET A 98 2.44 -7.46 -10.46
C MET A 98 2.63 -7.04 -11.92
N LEU A 99 2.08 -7.81 -12.87
CA LEU A 99 2.11 -7.45 -14.29
C LEU A 99 1.44 -6.09 -14.51
N ASN A 100 0.28 -5.87 -13.88
CA ASN A 100 -0.41 -4.57 -13.92
C ASN A 100 0.52 -3.43 -13.51
N TYR A 101 1.24 -3.53 -12.37
CA TYR A 101 2.19 -2.49 -11.94
C TYR A 101 3.38 -2.31 -12.89
N VAL A 102 3.97 -3.40 -13.37
CA VAL A 102 5.08 -3.35 -14.34
C VAL A 102 4.66 -2.59 -15.61
N ILE A 103 3.45 -2.89 -16.11
CA ILE A 103 2.93 -2.20 -17.28
C ILE A 103 2.56 -0.74 -16.95
N THR A 104 1.99 -0.45 -15.77
CA THR A 104 1.74 0.93 -15.33
C THR A 104 3.02 1.76 -15.37
N ILE A 105 4.12 1.23 -14.86
CA ILE A 105 5.43 1.89 -14.89
C ILE A 105 5.86 2.14 -16.33
N ALA A 106 5.82 1.11 -17.18
CA ALA A 106 6.28 1.19 -18.56
C ALA A 106 5.44 2.15 -19.39
N ILE A 107 4.11 2.04 -19.34
CA ILE A 107 3.20 2.86 -20.16
C ILE A 107 3.22 4.32 -19.71
N SER A 108 3.13 4.59 -18.39
CA SER A 108 3.15 5.99 -17.92
C SER A 108 4.49 6.66 -18.22
N ALA A 109 5.61 5.96 -18.03
CA ALA A 109 6.93 6.50 -18.36
C ALA A 109 7.10 6.73 -19.87
N PHE A 110 6.55 5.85 -20.71
CA PHE A 110 6.60 5.97 -22.17
C PHE A 110 5.91 7.25 -22.67
N PHE A 111 4.80 7.63 -22.05
CA PHE A 111 4.04 8.81 -22.47
C PHE A 111 4.61 10.15 -21.94
N VAL A 112 5.48 10.16 -20.92
CA VAL A 112 6.12 11.40 -20.43
C VAL A 112 6.88 12.15 -21.53
N PRO A 113 7.78 11.53 -22.32
CA PRO A 113 8.46 12.19 -23.42
C PRO A 113 7.51 12.79 -24.46
N HIS A 114 6.42 12.09 -24.80
CA HIS A 114 5.46 12.57 -25.79
C HIS A 114 4.83 13.91 -25.37
N TYR A 115 4.45 14.09 -24.11
CA TYR A 115 3.94 15.36 -23.60
C TYR A 115 5.01 16.44 -23.47
N LEU A 116 6.29 16.06 -23.28
CA LEU A 116 7.43 16.99 -23.28
C LEU A 116 7.93 17.34 -24.70
N SER A 117 7.40 16.71 -25.74
CA SER A 117 7.76 16.99 -27.14
C SER A 117 7.46 18.41 -27.56
N ILE A 118 6.60 19.13 -26.83
CA ILE A 118 6.37 20.58 -27.00
C ILE A 118 7.66 21.41 -26.86
N PHE A 119 8.67 20.92 -26.15
CA PHE A 119 9.97 21.57 -25.99
C PHE A 119 11.02 21.02 -26.94
N TRP A 120 10.91 19.74 -27.34
CA TRP A 120 11.85 19.06 -28.20
C TRP A 120 11.15 17.94 -28.97
N GLU A 121 10.78 18.23 -30.23
CA GLU A 121 9.96 17.37 -31.07
C GLU A 121 10.44 15.90 -31.17
N PRO A 122 11.76 15.60 -31.27
CA PRO A 122 12.21 14.20 -31.34
C PRO A 122 11.72 13.30 -30.22
N LEU A 123 11.34 13.84 -29.04
CA LEU A 123 10.76 13.05 -27.93
C LEU A 123 9.43 12.37 -28.29
N ARG A 124 8.81 12.74 -29.40
CA ARG A 124 7.53 12.21 -29.88
C ARG A 124 7.68 10.90 -30.65
N THR A 125 8.89 10.56 -31.07
CA THR A 125 9.16 9.43 -31.96
C THR A 125 10.34 8.59 -31.47
N ASN A 126 10.37 7.31 -31.95
CA ASN A 126 11.46 6.38 -31.68
C ASN A 126 12.79 6.91 -32.30
N PRO A 127 13.93 6.81 -31.60
CA PRO A 127 14.14 6.08 -30.34
C PRO A 127 13.99 6.95 -29.06
N TRP A 128 13.75 8.24 -29.18
CA TRP A 128 13.83 9.19 -28.07
C TRP A 128 12.68 9.05 -27.07
N ASP A 129 11.51 8.58 -27.50
CA ASP A 129 10.39 8.21 -26.64
C ASP A 129 10.73 7.05 -25.71
N ILE A 130 11.38 5.99 -26.22
CA ILE A 130 11.84 4.84 -25.44
C ILE A 130 12.97 5.26 -24.48
N VAL A 131 13.95 6.01 -24.97
CA VAL A 131 15.08 6.49 -24.16
C VAL A 131 14.60 7.38 -23.02
N GLY A 132 13.70 8.33 -23.32
CA GLY A 132 13.11 9.22 -22.32
C GLY A 132 12.33 8.44 -21.26
N GLY A 133 11.49 7.49 -21.68
CA GLY A 133 10.77 6.62 -20.75
C GLY A 133 11.70 5.77 -19.86
N ALA A 134 12.76 5.21 -20.42
CA ALA A 134 13.75 4.43 -19.66
C ALA A 134 14.51 5.30 -18.64
N ILE A 135 14.81 6.56 -19.00
CA ILE A 135 15.41 7.54 -18.07
C ILE A 135 14.45 7.82 -16.91
N VAL A 136 13.17 8.05 -17.18
CA VAL A 136 12.13 8.28 -16.16
C VAL A 136 12.06 7.10 -15.20
N ILE A 137 11.98 5.88 -15.72
CA ILE A 137 11.94 4.65 -14.88
C ILE A 137 13.20 4.56 -14.02
N THR A 138 14.37 4.71 -14.62
CA THR A 138 15.65 4.60 -13.93
C THR A 138 15.76 5.61 -12.80
N LEU A 139 15.42 6.88 -13.08
CA LEU A 139 15.43 7.95 -12.09
C LEU A 139 14.51 7.63 -10.90
N LEU A 140 13.27 7.22 -11.18
CA LEU A 140 12.29 6.91 -10.13
C LEU A 140 12.70 5.69 -9.30
N VAL A 141 13.25 4.65 -9.93
CA VAL A 141 13.76 3.49 -9.20
C VAL A 141 14.90 3.88 -8.27
N LEU A 142 15.86 4.69 -8.72
CA LEU A 142 16.95 5.19 -7.89
C LEU A 142 16.44 6.04 -6.73
N LEU A 143 15.51 6.97 -6.98
CA LEU A 143 14.90 7.80 -5.93
C LEU A 143 14.19 6.94 -4.88
N ASN A 144 13.45 5.91 -5.29
CA ASN A 144 12.78 4.99 -4.37
C ASN A 144 13.77 4.09 -3.60
N ILE A 145 14.89 3.69 -4.20
CA ILE A 145 15.95 2.94 -3.48
C ILE A 145 16.57 3.80 -2.39
N VAL A 146 16.88 5.07 -2.69
CA VAL A 146 17.38 6.03 -1.70
C VAL A 146 16.33 6.35 -0.62
N GLY A 147 15.05 6.16 -0.94
CA GLY A 147 13.95 6.37 0.01
C GLY A 147 13.56 7.83 0.15
N ILE A 148 13.73 8.61 -0.90
CA ILE A 148 13.22 9.99 -0.95
C ILE A 148 11.70 9.90 -0.95
N ARG A 149 11.09 10.42 0.11
CA ARG A 149 9.65 10.50 0.24
C ARG A 149 9.18 11.73 -0.52
N GLU A 150 8.32 11.53 -1.50
CA GLU A 150 7.55 12.62 -2.06
C GLU A 150 6.73 13.27 -0.96
N ALA A 151 6.64 14.58 -0.97
CA ALA A 151 5.75 15.28 -0.06
C ALA A 151 4.31 14.90 -0.42
N ALA A 152 3.62 14.18 0.48
CA ALA A 152 2.22 13.77 0.26
C ALA A 152 1.34 14.97 -0.13
N ASN A 153 1.64 16.15 0.41
CA ASN A 153 0.97 17.40 0.09
C ASN A 153 1.17 17.83 -1.37
N LEU A 154 2.35 17.57 -1.96
CA LEU A 154 2.62 17.86 -3.37
C LEU A 154 1.80 16.97 -4.29
N ASN A 155 1.71 15.68 -3.99
CA ASN A 155 0.89 14.74 -4.75
C ASN A 155 -0.60 15.12 -4.67
N ILE A 156 -1.08 15.53 -3.49
CA ILE A 156 -2.45 16.03 -3.32
C ILE A 156 -2.67 17.29 -4.16
N PHE A 157 -1.75 18.25 -4.08
CA PHE A 157 -1.84 19.49 -4.85
C PHE A 157 -1.89 19.23 -6.35
N LEU A 158 -0.98 18.39 -6.87
CA LEU A 158 -0.91 18.08 -8.31
C LEU A 158 -2.15 17.29 -8.77
N ALA A 159 -2.67 16.37 -7.98
CA ALA A 159 -3.90 15.64 -8.30
C ALA A 159 -5.12 16.59 -8.36
N VAL A 160 -5.19 17.58 -7.48
CA VAL A 160 -6.26 18.60 -7.51
C VAL A 160 -6.11 19.53 -8.71
N VAL A 161 -4.90 19.97 -9.03
CA VAL A 161 -4.62 20.81 -10.21
C VAL A 161 -4.95 20.04 -11.49
N ASP A 162 -4.57 18.76 -11.58
CA ASP A 162 -4.89 17.91 -12.72
C ASP A 162 -6.41 17.76 -12.91
N PHE A 163 -7.13 17.40 -11.84
CA PHE A 163 -8.59 17.29 -11.90
C PHE A 163 -9.27 18.61 -12.32
N ALA A 164 -8.83 19.72 -11.75
CA ALA A 164 -9.36 21.04 -12.09
C ALA A 164 -9.07 21.39 -13.57
N THR A 165 -7.89 21.05 -14.07
CA THR A 165 -7.51 21.28 -15.47
C THR A 165 -8.31 20.41 -16.42
N GLN A 166 -8.51 19.13 -16.13
CA GLN A 166 -9.35 18.25 -16.94
C GLN A 166 -10.80 18.73 -16.96
N LEU A 167 -11.33 19.16 -15.81
CA LEU A 167 -12.67 19.75 -15.73
C LEU A 167 -12.76 21.06 -16.52
N LEU A 168 -11.76 21.94 -16.41
CA LEU A 168 -11.70 23.17 -17.20
C LEU A 168 -11.65 22.87 -18.70
N LEU A 169 -10.83 21.90 -19.12
CA LEU A 169 -10.74 21.47 -20.51
C LEU A 169 -12.10 20.97 -21.04
N VAL A 170 -12.81 20.20 -20.23
CA VAL A 170 -14.17 19.73 -20.57
C VAL A 170 -15.13 20.90 -20.68
N LEU A 171 -15.16 21.84 -19.73
CA LEU A 171 -16.06 23.00 -19.76
C LEU A 171 -15.77 23.90 -20.95
N VAL A 172 -14.51 24.23 -21.22
CA VAL A 172 -14.08 25.02 -22.36
C VAL A 172 -14.41 24.31 -23.68
N GLY A 173 -14.15 23.01 -23.75
CA GLY A 173 -14.47 22.19 -24.91
C GLY A 173 -15.97 22.14 -25.21
N PHE A 174 -16.82 22.01 -24.19
CA PHE A 174 -18.28 22.10 -24.38
C PHE A 174 -18.72 23.47 -24.85
N ALA A 175 -18.08 24.54 -24.38
CA ALA A 175 -18.43 25.91 -24.79
C ALA A 175 -17.98 26.29 -26.20
N LEU A 176 -16.80 25.78 -26.62
CA LEU A 176 -16.17 26.27 -27.86
C LEU A 176 -16.35 25.32 -29.07
N ILE A 177 -16.30 23.99 -28.84
CA ILE A 177 -16.15 23.04 -29.96
C ILE A 177 -17.15 21.88 -29.94
N PHE A 178 -17.90 21.68 -28.86
CA PHE A 178 -18.82 20.54 -28.78
C PHE A 178 -19.89 20.60 -29.89
N SER A 179 -19.93 19.56 -30.70
CA SER A 179 -20.91 19.38 -31.79
C SER A 179 -21.67 18.06 -31.56
N PRO A 180 -22.93 18.13 -31.10
CA PRO A 180 -23.78 16.93 -30.95
C PRO A 180 -23.95 16.18 -32.27
N HIS A 181 -24.09 16.91 -33.41
CA HIS A 181 -24.21 16.29 -34.71
C HIS A 181 -22.96 15.48 -35.08
N THR A 182 -21.76 16.03 -34.85
CA THR A 182 -20.50 15.34 -35.10
C THR A 182 -20.40 14.06 -34.26
N VAL A 183 -20.67 14.14 -32.97
CA VAL A 183 -20.48 13.01 -32.04
C VAL A 183 -21.54 11.94 -32.22
N PHE A 184 -22.81 12.31 -32.30
CA PHE A 184 -23.93 11.36 -32.28
C PHE A 184 -24.49 11.00 -33.68
N SER A 185 -23.94 11.57 -34.76
CA SER A 185 -24.36 11.27 -36.12
C SER A 185 -23.17 11.03 -37.04
N ALA A 186 -22.35 12.07 -37.31
CA ALA A 186 -21.31 12.01 -38.33
C ALA A 186 -20.20 10.99 -38.02
N ASN A 187 -19.82 10.83 -36.74
CA ASN A 187 -18.80 9.86 -36.33
C ASN A 187 -19.31 8.42 -36.20
N LEU A 188 -20.64 8.18 -36.22
CA LEU A 188 -21.22 6.87 -35.95
C LEU A 188 -21.40 6.03 -37.21
N HIS A 189 -20.65 4.95 -37.31
CA HIS A 189 -20.69 3.97 -38.37
C HIS A 189 -20.81 2.55 -37.78
N TRP A 190 -21.95 2.27 -37.19
CA TRP A 190 -22.23 1.02 -36.43
C TRP A 190 -21.87 -0.25 -37.20
N GLY A 191 -21.03 -1.10 -36.60
CA GLY A 191 -20.63 -2.39 -37.17
C GLY A 191 -19.63 -2.30 -38.33
N VAL A 192 -19.34 -1.08 -38.82
CA VAL A 192 -18.39 -0.80 -39.89
C VAL A 192 -17.13 -0.14 -39.33
N ALA A 193 -17.31 0.94 -38.58
CA ALA A 193 -16.21 1.70 -37.95
C ALA A 193 -16.62 2.21 -36.57
N PRO A 194 -16.30 1.46 -35.51
CA PRO A 194 -15.53 0.21 -35.47
C PRO A 194 -16.35 -1.03 -35.90
N THR A 195 -15.64 -2.07 -36.33
CA THR A 195 -16.21 -3.41 -36.42
C THR A 195 -16.63 -3.92 -35.04
N TRP A 196 -17.55 -4.86 -34.97
CA TRP A 196 -17.97 -5.44 -33.68
C TRP A 196 -16.80 -6.08 -32.90
N SER A 197 -15.85 -6.71 -33.61
CA SER A 197 -14.63 -7.25 -33.01
C SER A 197 -13.81 -6.13 -32.34
N SER A 198 -13.59 -5.03 -33.03
CA SER A 198 -12.86 -3.87 -32.51
C SER A 198 -13.62 -3.20 -31.36
N PHE A 199 -14.94 -3.09 -31.45
CA PHE A 199 -15.77 -2.55 -30.38
C PHE A 199 -15.61 -3.33 -29.06
N PHE A 200 -15.74 -4.68 -29.12
CA PHE A 200 -15.55 -5.50 -27.92
C PHE A 200 -14.11 -5.47 -27.40
N LEU A 201 -13.12 -5.35 -28.29
CA LEU A 201 -11.73 -5.19 -27.86
C LEU A 201 -11.47 -3.83 -27.20
N ALA A 202 -12.15 -2.79 -27.63
CA ALA A 202 -11.97 -1.46 -27.05
C ALA A 202 -12.38 -1.39 -25.57
N ILE A 203 -13.34 -2.23 -25.13
CA ILE A 203 -13.80 -2.26 -23.75
C ILE A 203 -12.67 -2.59 -22.75
N PRO A 204 -11.94 -3.72 -22.86
CA PRO A 204 -10.80 -3.98 -21.98
C PRO A 204 -9.68 -2.93 -22.09
N ILE A 205 -9.47 -2.35 -23.27
CA ILE A 205 -8.50 -1.26 -23.43
C ILE A 205 -8.98 0.01 -22.70
N ALA A 206 -10.26 0.35 -22.76
CA ALA A 206 -10.80 1.47 -22.00
C ALA A 206 -10.80 1.19 -20.47
N MET A 207 -10.95 -0.08 -20.06
CA MET A 207 -10.84 -0.46 -18.65
C MET A 207 -9.46 -0.13 -18.04
N ILE A 208 -8.42 -0.02 -18.87
CA ILE A 208 -7.08 0.40 -18.41
C ILE A 208 -7.13 1.81 -17.80
N ALA A 209 -7.93 2.69 -18.38
CA ALA A 209 -8.11 4.05 -17.87
C ALA A 209 -8.59 4.08 -16.42
N TYR A 210 -9.30 3.06 -15.99
CA TYR A 210 -9.89 2.95 -14.65
C TYR A 210 -9.04 2.14 -13.66
N THR A 211 -7.84 1.70 -14.03
CA THR A 211 -6.92 1.03 -13.11
C THR A 211 -6.28 2.04 -12.14
N GLY A 212 -5.81 1.56 -10.99
CA GLY A 212 -5.21 2.41 -9.95
C GLY A 212 -6.05 2.49 -8.66
N ILE A 213 -7.31 2.01 -8.67
CA ILE A 213 -8.17 1.98 -7.47
C ILE A 213 -7.58 1.08 -6.37
N GLU A 214 -6.80 0.08 -6.75
CA GLU A 214 -6.05 -0.80 -5.86
C GLU A 214 -5.04 -0.06 -4.98
N THR A 215 -4.64 1.15 -5.36
CA THR A 215 -3.78 2.02 -4.54
C THR A 215 -4.41 2.31 -3.18
N VAL A 216 -5.74 2.49 -3.12
CA VAL A 216 -6.45 2.67 -1.84
C VAL A 216 -6.30 1.44 -0.94
N SER A 217 -6.38 0.23 -1.54
CA SER A 217 -6.18 -1.02 -0.78
C SER A 217 -4.76 -1.14 -0.23
N ASN A 218 -3.76 -0.71 -0.99
CA ASN A 218 -2.36 -0.73 -0.54
C ASN A 218 -2.07 0.29 0.58
N LEU A 219 -2.92 1.32 0.73
CA LEU A 219 -2.83 2.35 1.76
C LEU A 219 -3.80 2.11 2.93
N ALA A 220 -4.56 1.01 2.92
CA ALA A 220 -5.60 0.73 3.89
C ALA A 220 -5.10 0.67 5.35
N GLU A 221 -3.86 0.22 5.56
CA GLU A 221 -3.22 0.16 6.88
C GLU A 221 -2.94 1.55 7.47
N GLU A 222 -2.81 2.57 6.61
CA GLU A 222 -2.53 3.96 6.96
C GLU A 222 -3.81 4.81 7.10
N ALA A 223 -4.99 4.27 6.73
CA ALA A 223 -6.27 4.95 6.83
C ALA A 223 -6.66 5.20 8.30
N ARG A 224 -7.15 6.41 8.63
CA ARG A 224 -7.58 6.79 9.99
C ARG A 224 -8.77 5.97 10.45
N ASP A 225 -9.80 5.93 9.65
CA ASP A 225 -11.04 5.18 9.89
C ASP A 225 -11.37 4.35 8.64
N PRO A 226 -10.78 3.14 8.48
CA PRO A 226 -10.94 2.34 7.28
C PRO A 226 -12.41 2.09 6.86
N PRO A 227 -13.36 1.78 7.78
CA PRO A 227 -14.76 1.58 7.41
C PRO A 227 -15.45 2.80 6.80
N ARG A 228 -14.98 4.01 7.10
CA ARG A 228 -15.54 5.27 6.63
C ARG A 228 -14.73 5.88 5.49
N ASP A 229 -13.41 5.97 5.67
CA ASP A 229 -12.54 6.72 4.76
C ASP A 229 -12.33 5.99 3.43
N ILE A 230 -12.20 4.64 3.46
CA ILE A 230 -11.97 3.84 2.25
C ILE A 230 -13.18 3.88 1.30
N PRO A 231 -14.43 3.56 1.72
CA PRO A 231 -15.56 3.61 0.80
C PRO A 231 -15.82 5.01 0.24
N ARG A 232 -15.61 6.06 1.06
CA ARG A 232 -15.80 7.45 0.62
C ARG A 232 -14.77 7.86 -0.42
N SER A 233 -13.48 7.60 -0.16
CA SER A 233 -12.41 7.95 -1.11
C SER A 233 -12.59 7.22 -2.44
N ILE A 234 -12.91 5.92 -2.42
CA ILE A 234 -13.20 5.12 -3.61
C ILE A 234 -14.41 5.68 -4.38
N SER A 235 -15.49 6.04 -3.68
CA SER A 235 -16.67 6.62 -4.32
C SER A 235 -16.38 7.98 -4.94
N TRP A 236 -15.57 8.81 -4.29
CA TRP A 236 -15.18 10.12 -4.84
C TRP A 236 -14.29 9.94 -6.08
N VAL A 237 -13.33 9.01 -6.05
CA VAL A 237 -12.51 8.69 -7.23
C VAL A 237 -13.38 8.19 -8.37
N ALA A 238 -14.25 7.23 -8.10
CA ALA A 238 -15.14 6.67 -9.13
C ALA A 238 -16.03 7.75 -9.76
N GLY A 239 -16.61 8.65 -8.96
CA GLY A 239 -17.44 9.75 -9.45
C GLY A 239 -16.66 10.76 -10.30
N ALA A 240 -15.49 11.21 -9.80
CA ALA A 240 -14.64 12.17 -10.51
C ALA A 240 -14.12 11.62 -11.83
N VAL A 241 -13.60 10.40 -11.81
CA VAL A 241 -13.06 9.73 -13.01
C VAL A 241 -14.17 9.44 -14.02
N PHE A 242 -15.33 8.95 -13.56
CA PHE A 242 -16.46 8.70 -14.45
C PHE A 242 -16.93 10.00 -15.15
N ALA A 243 -17.01 11.12 -14.41
CA ALA A 243 -17.40 12.40 -14.98
C ALA A 243 -16.45 12.85 -16.11
N ILE A 244 -15.14 12.78 -15.88
CA ILE A 244 -14.13 13.16 -16.88
C ILE A 244 -14.13 12.18 -18.06
N TYR A 245 -14.12 10.88 -17.79
CA TYR A 245 -13.98 9.83 -18.82
C TYR A 245 -15.25 9.62 -19.66
N PHE A 246 -16.39 10.13 -19.18
CA PHE A 246 -17.59 10.25 -19.98
C PHE A 246 -17.56 11.50 -20.87
N THR A 247 -17.13 12.64 -20.33
CA THR A 247 -17.27 13.94 -21.02
C THR A 247 -16.10 14.26 -21.94
N LEU A 248 -14.87 13.96 -21.55
CA LEU A 248 -13.69 14.28 -22.35
C LEU A 248 -13.66 13.59 -23.72
N PRO A 249 -14.05 12.29 -23.86
CA PRO A 249 -14.14 11.67 -25.20
C PRO A 249 -15.17 12.33 -26.13
N LEU A 250 -16.26 12.91 -25.59
CA LEU A 250 -17.24 13.66 -26.41
C LEU A 250 -16.60 14.92 -27.00
N ILE A 251 -15.83 15.63 -26.19
CA ILE A 251 -15.09 16.83 -26.65
C ILE A 251 -13.99 16.43 -27.63
N ALA A 252 -13.25 15.38 -27.33
CA ALA A 252 -12.14 14.90 -28.14
C ALA A 252 -12.60 14.52 -29.57
N LEU A 253 -13.74 13.83 -29.70
CA LEU A 253 -14.31 13.47 -30.99
C LEU A 253 -15.04 14.63 -31.67
N SER A 254 -15.38 15.70 -30.96
CA SER A 254 -15.81 16.96 -31.56
C SER A 254 -14.63 17.74 -32.17
N ALA A 255 -13.48 17.73 -31.44
CA ALA A 255 -12.24 18.37 -31.87
C ALA A 255 -11.57 17.65 -33.03
N LEU A 256 -11.52 16.34 -32.98
CA LEU A 256 -10.79 15.44 -33.85
C LEU A 256 -11.75 14.35 -34.38
N PRO A 257 -12.66 14.68 -35.29
CA PRO A 257 -13.71 13.77 -35.74
C PRO A 257 -13.15 12.58 -36.53
N VAL A 258 -13.99 11.56 -36.68
CA VAL A 258 -13.71 10.41 -37.52
C VAL A 258 -13.82 10.83 -38.98
N HIS A 259 -12.83 10.47 -39.76
CA HIS A 259 -12.79 10.75 -41.20
C HIS A 259 -12.49 9.49 -42.00
N ARG A 260 -12.85 9.51 -43.26
CA ARG A 260 -12.59 8.41 -44.19
C ARG A 260 -11.15 8.47 -44.68
N VAL A 261 -10.48 7.32 -44.66
CA VAL A 261 -9.13 7.12 -45.19
C VAL A 261 -9.15 5.97 -46.21
N ASP A 262 -8.08 5.84 -46.99
CA ASP A 262 -7.96 4.71 -47.92
C ASP A 262 -8.02 3.38 -47.15
N GLY A 263 -9.09 2.64 -47.42
CA GLY A 263 -9.34 1.34 -46.76
C GLY A 263 -10.16 1.33 -45.48
N GLY A 264 -10.69 2.50 -45.01
CA GLY A 264 -11.50 2.51 -43.79
C GLY A 264 -11.82 3.89 -43.23
N TYR A 265 -11.78 3.95 -41.90
CA TYR A 265 -12.02 5.16 -41.12
C TYR A 265 -10.92 5.31 -40.06
N ALA A 266 -10.55 6.55 -39.78
CA ALA A 266 -9.55 6.90 -38.78
C ALA A 266 -9.96 8.16 -38.02
N THR A 267 -9.27 8.41 -36.89
CA THR A 267 -9.29 9.70 -36.20
C THR A 267 -7.87 10.07 -35.81
N LEU A 268 -7.52 11.33 -35.93
CA LEU A 268 -6.20 11.83 -35.51
C LEU A 268 -5.90 11.50 -34.02
N LEU A 269 -6.93 11.30 -33.19
CA LEU A 269 -6.74 10.82 -31.80
C LEU A 269 -6.11 9.44 -31.71
N GLY A 270 -6.33 8.57 -32.70
CA GLY A 270 -5.85 7.17 -32.70
C GLY A 270 -4.68 6.94 -33.66
N GLU A 271 -4.34 7.91 -34.49
CA GLU A 271 -3.21 7.82 -35.40
C GLU A 271 -1.89 8.12 -34.73
N GLN A 272 -0.84 7.38 -35.13
CA GLN A 272 0.50 7.59 -34.60
C GLN A 272 1.13 8.89 -35.10
N PRO A 273 1.95 9.56 -34.28
CA PRO A 273 2.72 10.71 -34.75
C PRO A 273 3.73 10.30 -35.81
N THR A 274 3.98 11.20 -36.77
CA THR A 274 5.00 11.03 -37.81
C THR A 274 6.19 11.93 -37.56
N SER A 275 7.38 11.51 -38.00
CA SER A 275 8.58 12.34 -37.93
C SER A 275 8.42 13.62 -38.75
N GLY A 276 8.75 14.77 -38.16
CA GLY A 276 8.64 16.09 -38.84
C GLY A 276 7.39 16.89 -38.43
N GLY A 277 6.78 16.62 -37.27
CA GLY A 277 5.73 17.45 -36.67
C GLY A 277 4.33 17.23 -37.24
N GLY A 278 4.13 16.16 -38.01
CA GLY A 278 2.83 15.75 -38.53
C GLY A 278 2.28 14.50 -37.85
N GLY A 279 1.14 14.02 -38.38
CA GLY A 279 0.50 12.79 -37.91
C GLY A 279 -0.53 13.00 -36.81
N GLY A 280 -0.90 11.90 -36.15
CA GLY A 280 -1.95 11.90 -35.15
C GLY A 280 -1.45 12.15 -33.72
N PHE A 281 -2.39 12.04 -32.79
CA PHE A 281 -2.21 12.29 -31.36
C PHE A 281 -2.45 11.03 -30.51
N ALA A 282 -2.16 9.84 -31.06
CA ALA A 282 -2.38 8.59 -30.31
C ALA A 282 -1.59 8.54 -29.00
N ASN A 283 -0.43 9.20 -28.95
CA ASN A 283 0.47 9.21 -27.81
C ASN A 283 0.40 10.49 -26.96
N ASP A 284 -0.35 11.50 -27.39
CA ASP A 284 -0.58 12.76 -26.67
C ASP A 284 -2.01 13.31 -26.91
N PRO A 285 -3.06 12.46 -26.70
CA PRO A 285 -4.42 12.77 -27.13
C PRO A 285 -5.01 14.02 -26.48
N VAL A 286 -4.69 14.31 -25.23
CA VAL A 286 -5.18 15.51 -24.54
C VAL A 286 -4.53 16.77 -25.13
N LEU A 287 -3.27 16.70 -25.55
CA LEU A 287 -2.61 17.80 -26.25
C LEU A 287 -3.25 18.04 -27.63
N GLY A 288 -3.59 16.94 -28.34
CA GLY A 288 -4.35 17.01 -29.57
C GLY A 288 -5.70 17.73 -29.44
N VAL A 289 -6.43 17.45 -28.34
CA VAL A 289 -7.67 18.18 -28.04
C VAL A 289 -7.40 19.67 -27.84
N VAL A 290 -6.37 20.01 -27.03
CA VAL A 290 -6.00 21.43 -26.77
C VAL A 290 -5.66 22.17 -28.05
N GLU A 291 -4.94 21.54 -28.97
CA GLU A 291 -4.59 22.15 -30.29
C GLU A 291 -5.82 22.45 -31.16
N HIS A 292 -6.90 21.69 -30.97
CA HIS A 292 -8.13 21.81 -31.78
C HIS A 292 -9.30 22.45 -31.00
N LEU A 293 -9.02 23.13 -29.88
CA LEU A 293 -10.03 23.88 -29.10
C LEU A 293 -10.48 25.18 -29.74
N GLY A 294 -9.92 25.56 -30.92
CA GLY A 294 -10.17 26.86 -31.55
C GLY A 294 -9.45 28.02 -30.87
N LEU A 295 -8.49 27.75 -30.00
CA LEU A 295 -7.62 28.74 -29.37
C LEU A 295 -6.52 29.15 -30.36
N HIS A 296 -6.09 30.43 -30.31
CA HIS A 296 -5.12 30.96 -31.28
C HIS A 296 -4.01 31.77 -30.58
N GLY A 297 -2.88 31.95 -31.26
CA GLY A 297 -1.78 32.78 -30.80
C GLY A 297 -1.19 32.40 -29.46
N THR A 298 -0.92 33.39 -28.62
CA THR A 298 -0.25 33.22 -27.32
C THR A 298 -1.05 32.35 -26.36
N VAL A 299 -2.39 32.40 -26.44
CA VAL A 299 -3.27 31.59 -25.57
C VAL A 299 -3.13 30.11 -25.87
N LEU A 300 -3.10 29.72 -27.15
CA LEU A 300 -2.87 28.34 -27.56
C LEU A 300 -1.49 27.86 -27.12
N SER A 301 -0.44 28.67 -27.34
CA SER A 301 0.93 28.32 -26.95
C SER A 301 1.04 28.10 -25.43
N PHE A 302 0.44 29.00 -24.64
CA PHE A 302 0.40 28.85 -23.20
C PHE A 302 -0.36 27.57 -22.75
N ALA A 303 -1.54 27.33 -23.35
CA ALA A 303 -2.34 26.14 -23.03
C ALA A 303 -1.60 24.83 -23.34
N LYS A 304 -0.90 24.75 -24.48
CA LYS A 304 -0.07 23.62 -24.89
C LYS A 304 1.06 23.38 -23.88
N ILE A 305 1.83 24.40 -23.51
CA ILE A 305 2.93 24.31 -22.56
C ILE A 305 2.40 23.88 -21.19
N TYR A 306 1.33 24.50 -20.71
CA TYR A 306 0.72 24.19 -19.43
C TYR A 306 0.25 22.73 -19.36
N VAL A 307 -0.55 22.28 -20.33
CA VAL A 307 -1.09 20.91 -20.37
C VAL A 307 0.03 19.90 -20.59
N GLY A 308 1.02 20.18 -21.42
CA GLY A 308 2.17 19.30 -21.64
C GLY A 308 2.99 19.07 -20.37
N ILE A 309 3.32 20.13 -19.61
CA ILE A 309 4.02 20.02 -18.34
C ILE A 309 3.16 19.27 -17.30
N LEU A 310 1.88 19.60 -17.20
CA LEU A 310 0.98 18.98 -16.24
C LEU A 310 0.83 17.47 -16.53
N ALA A 311 0.57 17.10 -17.80
CA ALA A 311 0.46 15.72 -18.21
C ALA A 311 1.75 14.93 -17.95
N ALA A 312 2.90 15.48 -18.31
CA ALA A 312 4.19 14.86 -18.04
C ALA A 312 4.41 14.64 -16.53
N THR A 313 4.05 15.65 -15.72
CA THR A 313 4.19 15.58 -14.25
C THR A 313 3.27 14.52 -13.63
N ILE A 314 2.00 14.48 -14.05
CA ILE A 314 1.06 13.51 -13.48
C ILE A 314 1.39 12.07 -13.91
N LEU A 315 1.86 11.88 -15.15
CA LEU A 315 2.36 10.60 -15.64
C LEU A 315 3.64 10.15 -14.91
N PHE A 316 4.52 11.08 -14.57
CA PHE A 316 5.69 10.80 -13.72
C PHE A 316 5.27 10.33 -12.33
N ILE A 317 4.25 10.95 -11.73
CA ILE A 317 3.66 10.52 -10.46
C ILE A 317 3.01 9.14 -10.58
N ALA A 318 2.27 8.87 -11.66
CA ALA A 318 1.68 7.56 -11.93
C ALA A 318 2.74 6.46 -12.09
N THR A 319 3.84 6.76 -12.79
CA THR A 319 5.00 5.87 -12.88
C THR A 319 5.56 5.55 -11.50
N ASN A 320 5.73 6.57 -10.65
CA ASN A 320 6.21 6.39 -9.29
C ASN A 320 5.24 5.57 -8.43
N ALA A 321 3.93 5.79 -8.55
CA ALA A 321 2.92 4.98 -7.87
C ALA A 321 2.99 3.50 -8.29
N GLY A 322 3.25 3.22 -9.58
CA GLY A 322 3.53 1.88 -10.09
C GLY A 322 4.77 1.25 -9.46
N VAL A 323 5.89 1.98 -9.37
CA VAL A 323 7.15 1.53 -8.73
C VAL A 323 6.93 1.17 -7.26
N ILE A 324 6.22 2.01 -6.52
CA ILE A 324 5.87 1.75 -5.11
C ILE A 324 4.93 0.54 -5.02
N GLY A 325 3.91 0.45 -5.89
CA GLY A 325 2.95 -0.65 -5.94
C GLY A 325 3.62 -2.00 -6.19
N ALA A 326 4.49 -2.08 -7.20
CA ALA A 326 5.28 -3.28 -7.52
C ALA A 326 6.16 -3.71 -6.34
N SER A 327 6.79 -2.76 -5.67
CA SER A 327 7.61 -3.02 -4.49
C SER A 327 6.79 -3.55 -3.31
N ARG A 328 5.64 -2.96 -3.03
CA ARG A 328 4.76 -3.36 -1.91
C ARG A 328 4.16 -4.76 -2.12
N ILE A 329 3.67 -5.06 -3.33
CA ILE A 329 3.11 -6.38 -3.61
C ILE A 329 4.19 -7.46 -3.59
N THR A 330 5.38 -7.19 -4.11
CA THR A 330 6.53 -8.11 -4.04
C THR A 330 6.93 -8.40 -2.60
N TYR A 331 6.97 -7.35 -1.76
CA TYR A 331 7.28 -7.49 -0.33
C TYR A 331 6.22 -8.35 0.39
N ALA A 332 4.93 -8.12 0.10
CA ALA A 332 3.83 -8.91 0.64
C ALA A 332 3.90 -10.38 0.19
N MET A 333 4.13 -10.63 -1.12
CA MET A 333 4.29 -11.98 -1.67
C MET A 333 5.44 -12.74 -1.00
N ALA A 334 6.59 -12.10 -0.81
CA ALA A 334 7.72 -12.69 -0.10
C ALA A 334 7.42 -12.92 1.40
N GLY A 335 6.58 -12.07 2.00
CA GLY A 335 6.08 -12.22 3.38
C GLY A 335 5.19 -13.45 3.58
N TYR A 336 4.47 -13.86 2.55
CA TYR A 336 3.67 -15.10 2.53
C TYR A 336 4.39 -16.27 1.87
N ARG A 337 5.71 -16.16 1.66
CA ARG A 337 6.53 -17.20 1.02
C ARG A 337 5.97 -17.67 -0.32
N GLN A 338 5.42 -16.74 -1.09
CA GLN A 338 4.97 -16.97 -2.47
C GLN A 338 6.13 -16.86 -3.46
N ILE A 339 7.11 -15.99 -3.15
CA ILE A 339 8.36 -15.79 -3.88
C ILE A 339 9.53 -15.78 -2.90
N PRO A 340 10.79 -15.89 -3.38
CA PRO A 340 11.97 -15.94 -2.52
C PRO A 340 12.06 -14.77 -1.52
N GLU A 341 12.44 -15.10 -0.29
CA GLU A 341 12.55 -14.11 0.82
C GLU A 341 13.59 -13.01 0.55
N VAL A 342 14.49 -13.19 -0.42
CA VAL A 342 15.46 -12.18 -0.83
C VAL A 342 14.79 -10.86 -1.21
N PHE A 343 13.56 -10.92 -1.75
CA PHE A 343 12.78 -9.73 -2.12
C PHE A 343 12.24 -8.93 -0.92
N ARG A 344 12.31 -9.48 0.31
CA ARG A 344 12.04 -8.75 1.57
C ARG A 344 13.26 -8.08 2.15
N ARG A 345 14.46 -8.37 1.65
CA ARG A 345 15.70 -7.78 2.19
C ARG A 345 15.70 -6.28 1.95
N LEU A 346 15.88 -5.55 3.06
CA LEU A 346 15.98 -4.11 3.02
C LEU A 346 17.43 -3.69 2.78
N HIS A 347 17.62 -2.61 2.03
CA HIS A 347 18.94 -2.03 1.82
C HIS A 347 19.57 -1.66 3.17
N PRO A 348 20.85 -1.98 3.44
CA PRO A 348 21.48 -1.76 4.75
C PRO A 348 21.38 -0.31 5.23
N ARG A 349 21.62 0.64 4.32
CA ARG A 349 21.62 2.09 4.61
C ARG A 349 20.22 2.71 4.51
N PHE A 350 19.52 2.49 3.42
CA PHE A 350 18.27 3.21 3.09
C PHE A 350 17.00 2.54 3.66
N LYS A 351 17.08 1.26 4.07
CA LYS A 351 15.95 0.49 4.63
C LYS A 351 14.76 0.33 3.66
N THR A 352 15.02 0.39 2.36
CA THR A 352 14.06 0.17 1.27
C THR A 352 14.23 -1.23 0.68
N PRO A 353 13.18 -1.86 0.09
CA PRO A 353 13.27 -3.18 -0.55
C PRO A 353 13.91 -3.06 -1.94
N TRP A 354 15.19 -2.72 -1.98
CA TRP A 354 15.94 -2.31 -3.17
C TRP A 354 15.92 -3.36 -4.30
N LEU A 355 15.94 -4.66 -3.98
CA LEU A 355 15.95 -5.71 -4.99
C LEU A 355 14.60 -5.78 -5.73
N SER A 356 13.49 -5.63 -5.03
CA SER A 356 12.16 -5.55 -5.64
C SER A 356 12.03 -4.35 -6.56
N LEU A 357 12.52 -3.19 -6.11
CA LEU A 357 12.55 -1.96 -6.89
C LEU A 357 13.39 -2.12 -8.16
N LEU A 358 14.59 -2.71 -8.03
CA LEU A 358 15.50 -2.91 -9.17
C LEU A 358 14.93 -3.89 -10.19
N VAL A 359 14.42 -5.05 -9.75
CA VAL A 359 13.98 -6.12 -10.66
C VAL A 359 12.64 -5.76 -11.29
N PHE A 360 11.58 -5.55 -10.49
CA PHE A 360 10.23 -5.35 -11.01
C PHE A 360 9.98 -3.88 -11.40
N GLY A 361 10.43 -2.92 -10.58
CA GLY A 361 10.30 -1.51 -10.89
C GLY A 361 11.19 -1.04 -12.03
N GLY A 362 12.40 -1.60 -12.15
CA GLY A 362 13.41 -1.21 -13.15
C GLY A 362 13.51 -2.18 -14.32
N ILE A 363 14.25 -3.28 -14.14
CA ILE A 363 14.70 -4.15 -15.23
C ILE A 363 13.51 -4.69 -16.06
N ILE A 364 12.50 -5.26 -15.42
CA ILE A 364 11.36 -5.85 -16.12
C ILE A 364 10.52 -4.76 -16.77
N SER A 365 10.29 -3.62 -16.10
CA SER A 365 9.52 -2.50 -16.64
C SER A 365 10.20 -1.88 -17.87
N ILE A 366 11.53 -1.71 -17.84
CA ILE A 366 12.29 -1.26 -19.02
C ILE A 366 12.25 -2.31 -20.14
N ALA A 367 12.41 -3.61 -19.83
CA ALA A 367 12.32 -4.66 -20.83
C ALA A 367 10.96 -4.69 -21.55
N VAL A 368 9.87 -4.41 -20.84
CA VAL A 368 8.52 -4.33 -21.39
C VAL A 368 8.32 -3.03 -22.19
N LEU A 369 9.02 -1.95 -21.84
CA LEU A 369 9.02 -0.66 -22.56
C LEU A 369 9.74 -0.76 -23.91
N LEU A 370 10.83 -1.53 -24.01
CA LEU A 370 11.74 -1.57 -25.17
C LEU A 370 11.06 -1.78 -26.54
N PRO A 371 9.97 -2.59 -26.69
CA PRO A 371 9.28 -2.68 -27.96
C PRO A 371 8.73 -1.35 -28.49
N GLY A 372 8.52 -0.34 -27.64
CA GLY A 372 8.03 0.99 -28.01
C GLY A 372 6.66 0.97 -28.69
N ARG A 373 5.82 -0.04 -28.36
CA ARG A 373 4.50 -0.23 -28.98
C ARG A 373 3.39 -0.01 -27.98
N THR A 374 2.70 1.09 -28.07
CA THR A 374 1.59 1.46 -27.18
C THR A 374 0.48 0.42 -27.15
N THR A 375 0.17 -0.19 -28.31
CA THR A 375 -0.84 -1.27 -28.40
C THR A 375 -0.41 -2.52 -27.62
N PHE A 376 0.87 -2.90 -27.65
CA PHE A 376 1.40 -4.00 -26.86
C PHE A 376 1.27 -3.70 -25.35
N LEU A 377 1.69 -2.51 -24.93
CA LEU A 377 1.57 -2.09 -23.53
C LEU A 377 0.10 -2.11 -23.08
N GLY A 378 -0.82 -1.56 -23.90
CA GLY A 378 -2.25 -1.58 -23.61
C GLY A 378 -2.82 -2.99 -23.49
N ASN A 379 -2.49 -3.89 -24.43
CA ASN A 379 -2.97 -5.29 -24.38
C ASN A 379 -2.48 -6.03 -23.14
N MET A 380 -1.21 -5.87 -22.79
CA MET A 380 -0.61 -6.48 -21.58
C MET A 380 -1.20 -5.91 -20.30
N TYR A 381 -1.46 -4.60 -20.28
CA TYR A 381 -2.11 -3.94 -19.16
C TYR A 381 -3.52 -4.50 -18.93
N ALA A 382 -4.32 -4.55 -20.00
CA ALA A 382 -5.66 -5.13 -19.94
C ALA A 382 -5.63 -6.59 -19.49
N PHE A 383 -4.68 -7.39 -19.96
CA PHE A 383 -4.52 -8.78 -19.54
C PHE A 383 -4.32 -8.91 -18.02
N GLY A 384 -3.35 -8.20 -17.45
CA GLY A 384 -3.03 -8.27 -16.02
C GLY A 384 -4.15 -7.70 -15.13
N ALA A 385 -4.65 -6.53 -15.47
CA ALA A 385 -5.68 -5.84 -14.70
C ALA A 385 -7.00 -6.61 -14.67
N MET A 386 -7.50 -7.04 -15.83
CA MET A 386 -8.79 -7.75 -15.92
C MET A 386 -8.76 -9.08 -15.17
N LEU A 387 -7.67 -9.83 -15.22
CA LEU A 387 -7.50 -11.06 -14.45
C LEU A 387 -7.51 -10.78 -12.94
N SER A 388 -6.76 -9.78 -12.48
CA SER A 388 -6.72 -9.39 -11.07
C SER A 388 -8.10 -8.94 -10.57
N PHE A 389 -8.83 -8.14 -11.34
CA PHE A 389 -10.17 -7.68 -10.99
C PHE A 389 -11.18 -8.82 -10.97
N THR A 390 -11.11 -9.74 -11.93
CA THR A 390 -11.98 -10.94 -11.97
C THR A 390 -11.80 -11.78 -10.70
N ILE A 391 -10.54 -12.00 -10.27
CA ILE A 391 -10.27 -12.74 -9.03
C ILE A 391 -10.74 -11.96 -7.80
N ALA A 392 -10.63 -10.64 -7.78
CA ALA A 392 -11.14 -9.80 -6.69
C ALA A 392 -12.67 -9.97 -6.55
N HIS A 393 -13.41 -9.87 -7.65
CA HIS A 393 -14.87 -10.07 -7.68
C HIS A 393 -15.26 -11.48 -7.19
N ALA A 394 -14.62 -12.51 -7.75
CA ALA A 394 -14.86 -13.90 -7.35
C ALA A 394 -14.59 -14.11 -5.85
N SER A 395 -13.56 -13.45 -5.32
CA SER A 395 -13.19 -13.52 -3.90
C SER A 395 -14.26 -12.93 -2.98
N ILE A 396 -14.85 -11.78 -3.34
CA ILE A 396 -15.94 -11.17 -2.56
C ILE A 396 -17.19 -12.05 -2.58
N ILE A 397 -17.53 -12.64 -3.74
CA ILE A 397 -18.65 -13.60 -3.84
C ILE A 397 -18.39 -14.81 -2.93
N ALA A 398 -17.21 -15.42 -3.02
CA ALA A 398 -16.84 -16.57 -2.19
C ALA A 398 -16.87 -16.24 -0.69
N LEU A 399 -16.39 -15.06 -0.30
CA LEU A 399 -16.40 -14.61 1.09
C LEU A 399 -17.81 -14.42 1.64
N ARG A 400 -18.75 -13.92 0.84
CA ARG A 400 -20.14 -13.76 1.25
C ARG A 400 -20.86 -15.10 1.38
N VAL A 401 -20.52 -16.08 0.55
CA VAL A 401 -21.07 -17.44 0.64
C VAL A 401 -20.50 -18.21 1.84
N LYS A 402 -19.19 -18.16 2.05
CA LYS A 402 -18.50 -18.93 3.11
C LYS A 402 -18.71 -18.37 4.53
N ARG A 403 -18.88 -17.05 4.67
CA ARG A 403 -18.94 -16.36 5.98
C ARG A 403 -20.26 -15.60 6.15
N ARG A 404 -21.37 -16.34 6.08
CA ARG A 404 -22.74 -15.79 6.11
C ARG A 404 -23.06 -14.98 7.35
N ASP A 405 -22.59 -15.43 8.52
CA ASP A 405 -23.00 -14.92 9.84
C ASP A 405 -22.09 -13.83 10.40
N ARG A 406 -21.08 -13.38 9.65
CA ARG A 406 -20.15 -12.35 10.15
C ARG A 406 -20.72 -10.96 9.90
N GLU A 407 -20.95 -10.20 10.98
CA GLU A 407 -21.26 -8.77 10.89
C GLU A 407 -20.17 -8.03 10.11
N MET A 408 -20.60 -7.33 9.07
CA MET A 408 -19.72 -6.51 8.25
C MET A 408 -19.92 -5.03 8.57
N ARG A 409 -18.82 -4.33 8.89
CA ARG A 409 -18.83 -2.88 9.15
C ARG A 409 -19.20 -2.06 7.92
N PHE A 410 -18.94 -2.57 6.74
CA PHE A 410 -19.35 -1.98 5.45
C PHE A 410 -19.77 -3.08 4.49
N ARG A 411 -20.89 -2.84 3.78
CA ARG A 411 -21.43 -3.74 2.76
C ARG A 411 -21.81 -2.93 1.53
N ALA A 412 -21.12 -3.18 0.42
CA ALA A 412 -21.43 -2.52 -0.84
C ALA A 412 -22.79 -2.98 -1.40
N ARG A 413 -23.41 -2.14 -2.22
CA ARG A 413 -24.72 -2.36 -2.87
C ARG A 413 -24.55 -2.30 -4.39
N PRO A 414 -25.47 -2.88 -5.19
CA PRO A 414 -26.71 -3.59 -4.81
C PRO A 414 -26.50 -5.05 -4.40
N ASN A 415 -27.42 -5.58 -3.59
CA ASN A 415 -27.39 -6.95 -3.10
C ASN A 415 -28.75 -7.63 -3.32
N LEU A 416 -28.73 -8.95 -3.58
CA LEU A 416 -29.92 -9.77 -3.67
C LEU A 416 -29.86 -10.89 -2.64
N ARG A 417 -30.87 -11.01 -1.78
CA ARG A 417 -30.91 -12.03 -0.74
C ARG A 417 -31.62 -13.29 -1.24
N ILE A 418 -30.82 -14.37 -1.43
CA ILE A 418 -31.33 -15.67 -1.86
C ILE A 418 -30.74 -16.75 -0.95
N GLY A 419 -31.59 -17.63 -0.39
CA GLY A 419 -31.17 -18.78 0.42
C GLY A 419 -30.35 -18.38 1.67
N GLY A 420 -30.66 -17.24 2.28
CA GLY A 420 -29.92 -16.71 3.46
C GLY A 420 -28.57 -16.07 3.14
N VAL A 421 -28.18 -15.99 1.88
CA VAL A 421 -26.96 -15.32 1.42
C VAL A 421 -27.32 -14.00 0.75
N ASP A 422 -26.60 -12.93 1.12
CA ASP A 422 -26.70 -11.64 0.42
C ASP A 422 -25.73 -11.63 -0.77
N TRP A 423 -26.23 -12.01 -1.94
CA TRP A 423 -25.45 -12.06 -3.17
C TRP A 423 -25.07 -10.66 -3.63
N PRO A 424 -23.76 -10.37 -3.84
CA PRO A 424 -23.29 -9.06 -4.27
C PRO A 424 -23.47 -8.90 -5.78
N LEU A 425 -24.58 -8.33 -6.23
CA LEU A 425 -24.86 -8.17 -7.66
C LEU A 425 -23.79 -7.36 -8.39
N PHE A 426 -23.23 -6.35 -7.72
CA PHE A 426 -22.11 -5.59 -8.27
C PHE A 426 -20.89 -6.47 -8.55
N ALA A 427 -20.56 -7.41 -7.65
CA ALA A 427 -19.41 -8.29 -7.84
C ALA A 427 -19.69 -9.36 -8.90
N ILE A 428 -20.92 -9.83 -9.03
CA ILE A 428 -21.31 -10.76 -10.10
C ILE A 428 -21.21 -10.05 -11.45
N PHE A 429 -21.82 -8.87 -11.59
CA PHE A 429 -21.79 -8.09 -12.83
C PHE A 429 -20.35 -7.69 -13.20
N GLY A 430 -19.60 -7.11 -12.25
CA GLY A 430 -18.21 -6.72 -12.47
C GLY A 430 -17.31 -7.91 -12.79
N GLY A 431 -17.50 -9.05 -12.11
CA GLY A 431 -16.76 -10.29 -12.36
C GLY A 431 -17.01 -10.86 -13.76
N LEU A 432 -18.26 -10.88 -14.21
CA LEU A 432 -18.60 -11.30 -15.58
C LEU A 432 -18.03 -10.31 -16.61
N GLY A 433 -18.16 -9.00 -16.37
CA GLY A 433 -17.63 -7.96 -17.26
C GLY A 433 -16.10 -8.02 -17.40
N THR A 434 -15.38 -8.13 -16.29
CA THR A 434 -13.90 -8.21 -16.30
C THR A 434 -13.41 -9.56 -16.86
N ALA A 435 -14.10 -10.67 -16.58
CA ALA A 435 -13.78 -11.99 -17.16
C ALA A 435 -13.99 -12.00 -18.67
N ALA A 436 -15.13 -11.45 -19.16
CA ALA A 436 -15.39 -11.31 -20.57
C ALA A 436 -14.35 -10.41 -21.26
N ALA A 437 -14.01 -9.28 -20.65
CA ALA A 437 -12.96 -8.37 -21.14
C ALA A 437 -11.59 -9.08 -21.22
N TRP A 438 -11.23 -9.85 -20.19
CA TRP A 438 -10.00 -10.66 -20.22
C TRP A 438 -9.99 -11.69 -21.35
N LEU A 439 -11.11 -12.39 -21.52
CA LEU A 439 -11.24 -13.40 -22.57
C LEU A 439 -11.12 -12.77 -23.97
N VAL A 440 -11.74 -11.61 -24.19
CA VAL A 440 -11.63 -10.86 -25.46
C VAL A 440 -10.16 -10.54 -25.78
N VAL A 441 -9.38 -10.06 -24.80
CA VAL A 441 -7.96 -9.77 -24.99
C VAL A 441 -7.17 -11.02 -25.35
N VAL A 442 -7.38 -12.11 -24.60
CA VAL A 442 -6.68 -13.39 -24.83
C VAL A 442 -7.01 -13.99 -26.20
N VAL A 443 -8.26 -13.90 -26.64
CA VAL A 443 -8.69 -14.47 -27.93
C VAL A 443 -8.21 -13.61 -29.09
N GLN A 444 -8.36 -12.28 -29.00
CA GLN A 444 -8.11 -11.40 -30.14
C GLN A 444 -6.66 -10.95 -30.28
N LYS A 445 -5.87 -10.96 -29.18
CA LYS A 445 -4.49 -10.43 -29.18
C LYS A 445 -3.48 -11.55 -28.92
N ALA A 446 -2.72 -11.87 -29.98
CA ALA A 446 -1.68 -12.91 -29.91
C ALA A 446 -0.55 -12.56 -28.95
N ASP A 447 -0.15 -11.29 -28.89
CA ASP A 447 0.86 -10.77 -27.97
C ASP A 447 0.44 -10.95 -26.51
N ALA A 448 -0.78 -10.55 -26.15
CA ALA A 448 -1.32 -10.74 -24.81
C ALA A 448 -1.46 -12.24 -24.45
N ARG A 449 -1.89 -13.05 -25.41
CA ARG A 449 -1.99 -14.50 -25.21
C ARG A 449 -0.63 -15.13 -24.97
N LEU A 450 0.37 -14.85 -25.79
CA LEU A 450 1.70 -15.48 -25.68
C LEU A 450 2.47 -14.96 -24.47
N VAL A 451 2.61 -13.63 -24.35
CA VAL A 451 3.40 -13.01 -23.28
C VAL A 451 2.65 -13.05 -21.95
N GLY A 452 1.34 -12.78 -21.94
CA GLY A 452 0.54 -12.80 -20.73
C GLY A 452 0.39 -14.20 -20.12
N LEU A 453 0.07 -15.21 -20.93
CA LEU A 453 0.04 -16.60 -20.44
C LEU A 453 1.45 -17.11 -20.11
N GLY A 454 2.47 -16.73 -20.89
CA GLY A 454 3.87 -17.01 -20.56
C GLY A 454 4.27 -16.45 -19.19
N TRP A 455 3.86 -15.21 -18.88
CA TRP A 455 4.06 -14.59 -17.57
C TRP A 455 3.39 -15.40 -16.45
N LEU A 456 2.14 -15.83 -16.63
CA LEU A 456 1.43 -16.63 -15.63
C LEU A 456 2.07 -18.01 -15.44
N ILE A 457 2.46 -18.68 -16.53
CA ILE A 457 3.12 -19.99 -16.48
C ILE A 457 4.47 -19.87 -15.77
N LEU A 458 5.28 -18.85 -16.11
CA LEU A 458 6.54 -18.57 -15.43
C LEU A 458 6.33 -18.37 -13.93
N GLY A 459 5.34 -17.56 -13.55
CA GLY A 459 5.00 -17.33 -12.15
C GLY A 459 4.59 -18.62 -11.43
N LEU A 460 3.75 -19.43 -12.04
CA LEU A 460 3.32 -20.72 -11.46
C LEU A 460 4.48 -21.70 -11.31
N ILE A 461 5.39 -21.75 -12.26
CA ILE A 461 6.63 -22.57 -12.16
C ILE A 461 7.49 -22.08 -10.99
N LEU A 462 7.75 -20.76 -10.90
CA LEU A 462 8.50 -20.17 -9.80
C LEU A 462 7.84 -20.46 -8.46
N TYR A 463 6.53 -20.26 -8.35
CA TYR A 463 5.75 -20.48 -7.14
C TYR A 463 5.80 -21.96 -6.71
N THR A 464 5.46 -22.88 -7.62
CA THR A 464 5.43 -24.31 -7.32
C THR A 464 6.79 -24.86 -6.93
N THR A 465 7.83 -24.47 -7.66
CA THR A 465 9.21 -24.86 -7.38
C THR A 465 9.67 -24.31 -6.02
N TYR A 466 9.46 -23.02 -5.78
CA TYR A 466 9.84 -22.39 -4.52
C TYR A 466 9.09 -22.99 -3.32
N ARG A 467 7.78 -23.19 -3.44
CA ARG A 467 6.95 -23.78 -2.37
C ARG A 467 7.31 -25.23 -2.06
N ARG A 468 7.56 -26.05 -3.09
CA ARG A 468 7.88 -27.47 -2.90
C ARG A 468 9.28 -27.70 -2.37
N TYR A 469 10.29 -27.05 -2.98
CA TYR A 469 11.70 -27.39 -2.75
C TYR A 469 12.41 -26.50 -1.73
N VAL A 470 11.89 -25.28 -1.47
CA VAL A 470 12.53 -24.35 -0.52
C VAL A 470 11.70 -24.17 0.74
N VAL A 471 10.39 -23.97 0.59
CA VAL A 471 9.49 -23.74 1.74
C VAL A 471 9.01 -25.06 2.36
N HIS A 472 8.98 -26.14 1.58
CA HIS A 472 8.43 -27.45 1.96
C HIS A 472 6.97 -27.38 2.46
N ALA A 473 6.14 -26.58 1.79
CA ALA A 473 4.75 -26.38 2.14
C ALA A 473 3.79 -26.66 0.97
N GLY A 474 2.54 -26.96 1.30
CA GLY A 474 1.48 -27.16 0.31
C GLY A 474 1.19 -25.89 -0.51
N LEU A 475 0.77 -26.06 -1.77
CA LEU A 475 0.52 -24.93 -2.66
C LEU A 475 -0.67 -24.07 -2.21
N ARG A 476 -1.63 -24.64 -1.47
CA ARG A 476 -2.82 -23.94 -0.97
C ARG A 476 -2.70 -23.50 0.48
N GLU A 477 -1.64 -23.88 1.15
CA GLU A 477 -1.39 -23.58 2.55
C GLU A 477 -0.87 -22.15 2.72
N THR A 478 -1.38 -21.40 3.69
CA THR A 478 -0.86 -20.08 4.02
C THR A 478 0.30 -20.20 5.01
N VAL A 479 1.51 -19.90 4.56
CA VAL A 479 2.71 -19.88 5.38
C VAL A 479 3.28 -18.47 5.42
N ARG A 480 3.39 -17.90 6.62
CA ARG A 480 4.06 -16.61 6.80
C ARG A 480 5.55 -16.81 7.01
N ALA A 481 6.35 -15.98 6.38
CA ALA A 481 7.77 -15.89 6.70
C ALA A 481 7.93 -15.43 8.16
N PRO A 482 8.89 -15.97 8.91
CA PRO A 482 9.15 -15.51 10.25
C PRO A 482 9.39 -14.00 10.22
N ILE A 483 8.80 -13.31 11.19
CA ILE A 483 9.12 -11.89 11.38
C ILE A 483 10.62 -11.87 11.61
N LEU A 484 11.38 -11.19 10.74
CA LEU A 484 12.78 -10.90 10.98
C LEU A 484 12.84 -9.93 12.16
N ILE A 485 12.57 -10.43 13.34
CA ILE A 485 13.06 -9.82 14.55
C ILE A 485 14.57 -9.91 14.32
N GLY A 486 15.23 -8.76 14.17
CA GLY A 486 16.70 -8.72 14.20
C GLY A 486 17.13 -9.53 15.43
N PRO A 487 18.31 -10.18 15.40
CA PRO A 487 18.64 -11.23 16.35
C PRO A 487 17.99 -10.88 17.66
N ALA A 488 17.05 -11.72 18.11
CA ALA A 488 16.50 -11.56 19.42
C ALA A 488 17.76 -11.40 20.26
N ILE A 489 18.00 -10.19 20.76
CA ILE A 489 18.95 -10.06 21.83
C ILE A 489 18.34 -11.03 22.82
N ALA A 490 18.91 -12.22 22.88
CA ALA A 490 18.60 -13.15 23.96
C ALA A 490 18.88 -12.30 25.18
N LEU A 491 17.82 -11.76 25.79
CA LEU A 491 17.92 -10.98 27.00
C LEU A 491 18.20 -12.02 28.08
N GLU A 492 19.42 -12.55 28.04
CA GLU A 492 19.97 -13.34 29.09
C GLU A 492 20.31 -12.36 30.20
N TYR A 493 19.38 -12.17 31.13
CA TYR A 493 19.66 -11.43 32.34
C TYR A 493 20.34 -12.39 33.32
N ARG A 494 21.67 -12.36 33.35
CA ARG A 494 22.46 -13.16 34.30
C ARG A 494 22.45 -12.57 35.71
N SER A 495 22.20 -11.27 35.84
CA SER A 495 22.16 -10.55 37.11
C SER A 495 20.91 -9.67 37.19
N ILE A 496 20.01 -10.04 38.11
CA ILE A 496 18.74 -9.35 38.35
C ILE A 496 18.78 -8.70 39.72
N LEU A 497 18.44 -7.42 39.85
CA LEU A 497 18.30 -6.73 41.11
C LEU A 497 16.82 -6.42 41.37
N VAL A 498 16.31 -6.77 42.55
CA VAL A 498 14.93 -6.52 42.95
C VAL A 498 14.93 -5.70 44.26
N PRO A 499 14.56 -4.42 44.20
CA PRO A 499 14.31 -3.65 45.40
C PRO A 499 13.05 -4.18 46.10
N VAL A 500 13.16 -4.56 47.37
CA VAL A 500 12.05 -5.10 48.16
C VAL A 500 11.77 -4.25 49.41
N ARG A 501 10.51 -4.18 49.77
CA ARG A 501 9.98 -3.58 50.99
C ARG A 501 8.78 -4.40 51.44
N PRO A 502 8.34 -4.31 52.69
CA PRO A 502 7.11 -4.98 53.11
C PRO A 502 5.93 -4.56 52.21
N GLY A 503 5.21 -5.53 51.68
CA GLY A 503 4.02 -5.30 50.88
C GLY A 503 3.97 -6.12 49.58
N ARG A 504 2.75 -6.33 49.10
CA ARG A 504 2.41 -7.20 47.99
C ARG A 504 3.10 -6.84 46.69
N GLU A 505 3.37 -5.55 46.44
CA GLU A 505 4.04 -5.10 45.22
C GLU A 505 5.47 -5.65 45.09
N SER A 506 6.17 -5.81 46.22
CA SER A 506 7.50 -6.38 46.26
C SER A 506 7.46 -7.90 46.05
N GLU A 507 6.46 -8.58 46.62
CA GLU A 507 6.25 -10.02 46.43
C GLU A 507 5.94 -10.33 44.96
N GLU A 508 5.08 -9.53 44.30
CA GLU A 508 4.79 -9.68 42.86
C GLU A 508 6.01 -9.40 41.97
N ALA A 509 6.88 -8.46 42.36
CA ALA A 509 8.10 -8.17 41.65
C ALA A 509 9.14 -9.30 41.78
N ILE A 510 9.30 -9.87 42.98
CA ILE A 510 10.23 -10.97 43.22
C ILE A 510 9.72 -12.27 42.57
N ASP A 511 8.41 -12.56 42.62
CA ASP A 511 7.79 -13.70 41.94
C ASP A 511 8.06 -13.63 40.43
N PHE A 512 7.86 -12.46 39.84
CA PHE A 512 8.13 -12.23 38.42
C PHE A 512 9.64 -12.40 38.12
N ALA A 513 10.53 -11.85 38.94
CA ALA A 513 11.97 -11.98 38.76
C ALA A 513 12.43 -13.46 38.90
N CYS A 514 11.85 -14.22 39.83
CA CYS A 514 12.15 -15.65 40.00
C CYS A 514 11.72 -16.48 38.81
N ARG A 515 10.55 -16.21 38.21
CA ARG A 515 10.13 -16.85 36.93
C ARG A 515 11.09 -16.57 35.80
N LEU A 516 11.57 -15.34 35.72
CA LEU A 516 12.55 -14.92 34.71
C LEU A 516 13.90 -15.61 34.92
N ALA A 517 14.33 -15.78 36.17
CA ALA A 517 15.59 -16.40 36.52
C ALA A 517 15.57 -17.93 36.42
N ALA A 518 14.45 -18.58 36.76
CA ALA A 518 14.27 -20.03 36.71
C ALA A 518 14.42 -20.58 35.27
N GLU A 519 13.97 -19.84 34.24
CA GLU A 519 14.12 -20.23 32.85
C GLU A 519 15.58 -20.18 32.35
N ARG A 520 16.50 -19.51 33.09
CA ARG A 520 17.81 -19.12 32.53
C ARG A 520 18.99 -19.22 33.52
N SER A 521 18.82 -19.85 34.67
CA SER A 521 19.86 -20.00 35.69
C SER A 521 20.52 -18.67 36.08
N SER A 522 19.72 -17.62 36.27
CA SER A 522 20.18 -16.28 36.63
C SER A 522 20.21 -16.09 38.15
N SER A 523 21.10 -15.24 38.65
CA SER A 523 21.15 -14.89 40.08
C SER A 523 20.29 -13.64 40.37
N ILE A 524 19.58 -13.65 41.50
CA ILE A 524 18.78 -12.53 41.98
C ILE A 524 19.40 -11.91 43.21
N ALA A 525 19.57 -10.58 43.21
CA ALA A 525 19.89 -9.80 44.39
C ALA A 525 18.64 -9.05 44.87
N ALA A 526 18.06 -9.47 45.99
CA ALA A 526 17.03 -8.72 46.70
C ALA A 526 17.66 -7.62 47.57
N VAL A 527 17.22 -6.39 47.43
CA VAL A 527 17.81 -5.24 48.15
C VAL A 527 16.72 -4.50 48.89
N SER A 528 16.84 -4.43 50.24
CA SER A 528 15.98 -3.59 51.06
C SER A 528 16.78 -2.38 51.59
N VAL A 529 16.15 -1.20 51.58
CA VAL A 529 16.82 0.05 52.00
C VAL A 529 16.13 0.63 53.25
N VAL A 530 16.85 0.67 54.33
CA VAL A 530 16.46 1.40 55.53
C VAL A 530 16.75 2.87 55.31
N VAL A 531 15.70 3.69 55.38
CA VAL A 531 15.81 5.15 55.20
C VAL A 531 16.17 5.76 56.54
N VAL A 532 17.39 6.34 56.63
CA VAL A 532 17.86 7.02 57.85
C VAL A 532 17.51 8.50 57.78
N PRO A 533 16.76 9.06 58.74
CA PRO A 533 16.46 10.50 58.84
C PRO A 533 17.74 11.38 58.84
N LEU A 534 17.59 12.63 58.38
CA LEU A 534 18.75 13.57 58.30
C LEU A 534 19.32 13.92 59.67
N GLU A 535 18.51 13.86 60.71
CA GLU A 535 18.84 14.21 62.07
C GLU A 535 19.69 13.12 62.80
N LEU A 536 19.75 11.92 62.21
CA LEU A 536 20.47 10.79 62.80
C LEU A 536 21.74 10.45 61.98
N PRO A 537 22.80 9.91 62.61
CA PRO A 537 23.93 9.35 61.88
C PRO A 537 23.49 8.09 61.08
N LEU A 538 24.24 7.78 60.00
CA LEU A 538 23.86 6.66 59.12
C LEU A 538 23.90 5.28 59.76
N ASP A 539 24.65 5.14 60.87
CA ASP A 539 24.83 3.95 61.70
C ASP A 539 23.88 3.90 62.91
N ALA A 540 22.92 4.85 63.00
CA ALA A 540 21.95 4.87 64.11
C ALA A 540 21.10 3.60 64.12
N ASP A 541 20.85 3.07 65.32
CA ASP A 541 19.98 1.90 65.52
C ASP A 541 18.53 2.25 65.21
N LEU A 542 17.95 1.55 64.23
CA LEU A 542 16.57 1.70 63.78
C LEU A 542 15.87 0.33 63.79
N PRO A 543 15.64 -0.27 64.96
CA PRO A 543 15.26 -1.68 65.09
C PRO A 543 13.95 -2.03 64.38
N GLU A 544 12.97 -1.15 64.40
CA GLU A 544 11.69 -1.38 63.71
C GLU A 544 11.84 -1.36 62.16
N ALA A 545 12.61 -0.41 61.62
CA ALA A 545 12.85 -0.30 60.18
C ALA A 545 13.75 -1.43 59.66
N GLU A 546 14.68 -1.89 60.47
CA GLU A 546 15.55 -3.04 60.17
C GLU A 546 14.79 -4.35 60.21
N ALA A 547 13.92 -4.55 61.23
CA ALA A 547 13.05 -5.73 61.32
C ALA A 547 12.15 -5.84 60.09
N ALA A 548 11.49 -4.74 59.69
CA ALA A 548 10.64 -4.72 58.51
C ALA A 548 11.44 -4.97 57.21
N ALA A 549 12.66 -4.43 57.11
CA ALA A 549 13.50 -4.66 55.96
C ALA A 549 13.99 -6.12 55.85
N ASN A 550 14.33 -6.74 56.97
CA ASN A 550 14.72 -8.16 57.04
C ASN A 550 13.54 -9.07 56.70
N GLU A 551 12.34 -8.81 57.22
CA GLU A 551 11.13 -9.54 56.87
C GLU A 551 10.87 -9.54 55.37
N ALA A 552 11.03 -8.39 54.68
CA ALA A 552 10.90 -8.30 53.24
C ALA A 552 12.00 -9.09 52.48
N LEU A 553 13.22 -9.15 53.04
CA LEU A 553 14.29 -9.93 52.45
C LEU A 553 14.06 -11.44 52.66
N ASP A 554 13.61 -11.85 53.83
CA ASP A 554 13.28 -13.25 54.14
C ASP A 554 12.14 -13.76 53.26
N SER A 555 11.11 -12.93 53.05
CA SER A 555 10.02 -13.22 52.11
C SER A 555 10.54 -13.38 50.67
N ALA A 556 11.47 -12.53 50.24
CA ALA A 556 12.07 -12.63 48.93
C ALA A 556 12.89 -13.92 48.73
N VAL A 557 13.65 -14.34 49.75
CA VAL A 557 14.41 -15.60 49.75
C VAL A 557 13.46 -16.80 49.70
N ALA A 558 12.40 -16.80 50.53
CA ALA A 558 11.41 -17.86 50.55
C ALA A 558 10.68 -18.02 49.19
N ILE A 559 10.36 -16.93 48.51
CA ILE A 559 9.79 -16.98 47.16
C ILE A 559 10.82 -17.55 46.16
N GLY A 560 12.10 -17.19 46.28
CA GLY A 560 13.18 -17.78 45.49
C GLY A 560 13.27 -19.29 45.58
N GLU A 561 13.19 -19.81 46.80
CA GLU A 561 13.21 -21.27 47.11
C GLU A 561 12.07 -22.01 46.39
N LEU A 562 10.86 -21.41 46.30
CA LEU A 562 9.72 -22.01 45.60
C LEU A 562 9.98 -22.22 44.10
N TYR A 563 10.84 -21.39 43.52
CA TYR A 563 11.21 -21.48 42.10
C TYR A 563 12.57 -22.18 41.88
N GLY A 564 13.26 -22.62 42.91
CA GLY A 564 14.60 -23.18 42.82
C GLY A 564 15.66 -22.17 42.38
N VAL A 565 15.45 -20.87 42.65
CA VAL A 565 16.33 -19.77 42.28
C VAL A 565 17.05 -19.22 43.51
N GLU A 566 18.37 -19.05 43.40
CA GLU A 566 19.15 -18.45 44.47
C GLU A 566 18.88 -16.93 44.53
N VAL A 567 18.33 -16.47 45.66
CA VAL A 567 18.08 -15.06 45.97
C VAL A 567 18.98 -14.63 47.12
N VAL A 568 19.88 -13.68 46.83
CA VAL A 568 20.78 -13.11 47.84
C VAL A 568 20.21 -11.82 48.40
N GLY A 569 19.75 -11.86 49.66
CA GLY A 569 19.22 -10.71 50.39
C GLY A 569 20.32 -9.74 50.83
N ARG A 570 20.09 -8.43 50.69
CA ARG A 570 20.99 -7.38 51.16
C ARG A 570 20.26 -6.18 51.74
N LEU A 571 20.59 -5.81 52.96
CA LEU A 571 20.13 -4.62 53.63
C LEU A 571 21.09 -3.45 53.34
N LEU A 572 20.56 -2.33 52.91
CA LEU A 572 21.28 -1.07 52.70
C LEU A 572 20.74 0.00 53.63
N ARG A 573 21.60 0.91 54.08
CA ARG A 573 21.22 2.11 54.81
C ARG A 573 21.48 3.35 53.95
N ALA A 574 20.48 4.20 53.78
CA ALA A 574 20.64 5.41 52.95
C ALA A 574 19.60 6.47 53.31
N ARG A 575 19.89 7.72 52.98
CA ARG A 575 18.94 8.82 53.11
C ARG A 575 17.99 8.94 51.91
N ARG A 576 18.41 8.44 50.75
CA ARG A 576 17.63 8.43 49.52
C ARG A 576 17.65 7.04 48.87
N PRO A 577 16.55 6.30 48.96
CA PRO A 577 16.49 4.89 48.50
C PRO A 577 16.87 4.73 47.04
N GLY A 578 16.35 5.59 46.16
CA GLY A 578 16.60 5.49 44.71
C GLY A 578 18.09 5.58 44.36
N ARG A 579 18.87 6.44 45.07
CA ARG A 579 20.33 6.52 44.86
C ARG A 579 21.06 5.28 45.36
N ALA A 580 20.65 4.70 46.49
CA ALA A 580 21.27 3.50 47.02
C ALA A 580 21.06 2.32 46.08
N ILE A 581 19.85 2.14 45.55
CA ILE A 581 19.50 1.09 44.60
C ILE A 581 20.30 1.22 43.30
N VAL A 582 20.40 2.44 42.73
CA VAL A 582 21.17 2.69 41.49
C VAL A 582 22.66 2.37 41.72
N ARG A 583 23.26 2.83 42.82
CA ARG A 583 24.66 2.54 43.17
C ARG A 583 24.91 1.03 43.39
N GLU A 584 23.97 0.31 43.99
CA GLU A 584 24.11 -1.13 44.18
C GLU A 584 24.00 -1.86 42.82
N ALA A 585 23.13 -1.41 41.93
CA ALA A 585 23.02 -1.92 40.57
C ALA A 585 24.31 -1.69 39.75
N GLU A 586 24.93 -0.51 39.88
CA GLU A 586 26.23 -0.20 39.27
C GLU A 586 27.35 -1.11 39.84
N ARG A 587 27.42 -1.23 41.18
CA ARG A 587 28.44 -2.03 41.85
C ARG A 587 28.38 -3.50 41.46
N ARG A 588 27.16 -4.04 41.24
CA ARG A 588 26.94 -5.45 40.86
C ARG A 588 26.96 -5.66 39.36
N GLN A 589 27.09 -4.60 38.56
CA GLN A 589 26.94 -4.63 37.10
C GLN A 589 25.62 -5.34 36.70
N THR A 590 24.53 -5.01 37.42
CA THR A 590 23.22 -5.59 37.22
C THR A 590 22.70 -5.29 35.83
N GLU A 591 22.17 -6.30 35.12
CA GLU A 591 21.65 -6.14 33.75
C GLU A 591 20.21 -5.66 33.75
N ILE A 592 19.42 -5.98 34.77
CA ILE A 592 18.04 -5.53 34.91
C ILE A 592 17.67 -5.27 36.37
N ILE A 593 16.93 -4.20 36.63
CA ILE A 593 16.28 -3.91 37.91
C ILE A 593 14.79 -4.14 37.73
N VAL A 594 14.19 -5.02 38.56
CA VAL A 594 12.74 -5.31 38.56
C VAL A 594 12.14 -4.65 39.79
N ILE A 595 11.20 -3.73 39.62
CA ILE A 595 10.62 -2.94 40.71
C ILE A 595 9.12 -3.15 40.76
N GLY A 596 8.57 -3.45 41.93
CA GLY A 596 7.14 -3.40 42.20
C GLY A 596 6.65 -1.97 42.36
N ALA A 597 5.53 -1.65 41.75
CA ALA A 597 4.90 -0.33 41.87
C ALA A 597 3.40 -0.48 42.11
N PRO A 598 2.82 0.28 43.08
CA PRO A 598 1.39 0.28 43.29
C PRO A 598 0.66 0.85 42.09
N ARG A 599 -0.52 0.34 41.77
CA ARG A 599 -1.44 0.99 40.83
C ARG A 599 -2.03 2.24 41.48
N ALA A 600 -1.85 3.38 40.86
CA ALA A 600 -2.51 4.61 41.29
C ALA A 600 -4.02 4.51 41.05
N ASP A 601 -4.81 4.49 42.11
CA ASP A 601 -6.29 4.53 42.03
C ASP A 601 -6.87 5.93 41.77
N ARG A 602 -6.01 6.93 41.67
CA ARG A 602 -6.41 8.33 41.41
C ARG A 602 -5.50 8.97 40.35
N PRO A 603 -6.05 9.79 39.44
CA PRO A 603 -5.27 10.53 38.46
C PRO A 603 -4.55 11.70 39.14
N GLN A 604 -3.44 11.43 39.81
CA GLN A 604 -2.52 12.44 40.32
C GLN A 604 -1.29 12.56 39.40
N ARG A 605 -0.67 13.73 39.39
CA ARG A 605 0.40 14.19 38.51
C ARG A 605 1.66 13.30 38.39
N ALA A 606 1.84 12.31 39.23
CA ALA A 606 2.97 11.37 39.18
C ALA A 606 2.45 9.93 39.12
N ILE A 607 2.77 9.21 38.03
CA ILE A 607 2.39 7.79 37.83
C ILE A 607 3.19 6.86 38.74
N PHE A 608 4.38 7.28 39.21
CA PHE A 608 5.30 6.50 40.04
C PHE A 608 5.77 7.30 41.28
N SER A 609 6.20 6.56 42.30
CA SER A 609 6.85 7.18 43.46
C SER A 609 8.19 7.84 43.11
N GLU A 610 8.64 8.82 43.91
CA GLU A 610 9.90 9.51 43.71
C GLU A 610 11.10 8.56 43.55
N THR A 611 11.11 7.46 44.28
CA THR A 611 12.13 6.41 44.20
C THR A 611 12.11 5.71 42.85
N VAL A 612 10.93 5.30 42.37
CA VAL A 612 10.78 4.63 41.05
C VAL A 612 11.15 5.58 39.92
N ASP A 613 10.70 6.83 40.00
CA ASP A 613 11.02 7.85 38.99
C ASP A 613 12.54 8.16 38.93
N PHE A 614 13.19 8.22 40.12
CA PHE A 614 14.64 8.39 40.18
C PHE A 614 15.39 7.21 39.54
N ILE A 615 14.98 5.97 39.83
CA ILE A 615 15.61 4.77 39.27
C ILE A 615 15.40 4.73 37.74
N LEU A 616 14.20 5.03 37.26
CA LEU A 616 13.90 5.08 35.82
C LEU A 616 14.76 6.09 35.06
N LYS A 617 15.12 7.20 35.71
CA LYS A 617 15.94 8.27 35.11
C LYS A 617 17.45 8.01 35.18
N ASN A 618 17.94 7.32 36.23
CA ASN A 618 19.36 7.25 36.54
C ASN A 618 19.95 5.83 36.54
N ALA A 619 19.16 4.77 36.37
CA ALA A 619 19.70 3.42 36.36
C ALA A 619 20.62 3.16 35.16
N PRO A 620 21.81 2.56 35.36
CA PRO A 620 22.73 2.18 34.30
C PRO A 620 22.22 0.96 33.50
N SER A 621 21.33 0.19 34.11
CA SER A 621 20.74 -1.04 33.60
C SER A 621 19.29 -0.85 33.17
N ARG A 622 18.71 -1.88 32.57
CA ARG A 622 17.29 -1.87 32.22
C ARG A 622 16.44 -1.87 33.48
N VAL A 623 15.29 -1.17 33.42
CA VAL A 623 14.35 -1.13 34.53
C VAL A 623 13.01 -1.69 34.05
N MET A 624 12.49 -2.67 34.77
CA MET A 624 11.16 -3.24 34.57
C MET A 624 10.29 -2.89 35.77
N VAL A 625 9.12 -2.32 35.52
CA VAL A 625 8.16 -2.01 36.60
C VAL A 625 7.02 -3.00 36.50
N VAL A 626 6.82 -3.76 37.59
CA VAL A 626 5.73 -4.73 37.77
C VAL A 626 4.60 -4.03 38.53
N ALA A 627 3.45 -3.89 37.90
CA ALA A 627 2.24 -3.34 38.53
C ALA A 627 1.26 -4.47 38.83
N GLY A 628 0.80 -4.58 40.06
CA GLY A 628 -0.09 -5.63 40.53
C GLY A 628 -1.41 -5.74 39.76
N LYS A 629 -2.02 -6.92 39.67
CA LYS A 629 -3.36 -7.12 39.11
C LYS A 629 -4.39 -6.41 40.01
N LYS A 630 -5.38 -5.76 39.43
CA LYS A 630 -6.55 -5.27 40.15
C LYS A 630 -7.23 -6.48 40.81
N ALA A 631 -7.40 -6.46 42.13
CA ALA A 631 -8.24 -7.46 42.76
C ALA A 631 -9.63 -7.36 42.14
N VAL A 632 -10.06 -8.41 41.47
CA VAL A 632 -11.47 -8.55 41.08
C VAL A 632 -12.17 -8.82 42.40
N ALA A 633 -12.99 -7.87 42.86
CA ALA A 633 -13.85 -8.09 44.01
C ALA A 633 -14.72 -9.32 43.69
N ALA A 634 -14.58 -10.35 44.56
CA ALA A 634 -15.36 -11.57 44.49
C ALA A 634 -16.83 -11.29 44.84
#